data_572c168da4f416dee4128404e63780c1
#
_entry.id   572c168da4f416dee4128404e63780c1
#
_cell.length_a   1.000
_cell.length_b   1.000
_cell.length_c   1.000
_cell.angle_alpha   90.00
_cell.angle_beta   90.00
_cell.angle_gamma   90.00
#
_symmetry.space_group_name_H-M   'P 1'
#
loop_
_entity.id
_entity.type
_entity.pdbx_description
1 polymer ?
#
loop_
_entity_poly.entity_id
_entity_poly.type
_entity_poly.pdbx_seq_one_letter_code
_entity_poly.pdbx_strand_id
1 'polypeptide(L)'
;MPVPTAQQKIRFGAFELDRQTAELYKHGTKLKLQGQPIAVLALFLERPGELVTREEIRKHLWPEDTFVDFEHSLNTHIKKLRQVLDDAAETPRYIETLPRRGYRFIAQVDTVPNGNAVVEEPEPSRTPAQKVRSWKYAAAAALIVAIVAGALYWIYRPRIPVVTGIHQLTHTGRRKAAWNYHRPLTDGTRVYFDEFKTELSQVAQVSTKGGDVSYFELPPIQNAYLSDLSSDGSELLIEDWSGAPAEAFWIFPLPNGPAQKVPSGFWYMQFLPGGKQLLGIKNRQMFAVDRDSEQTRPLMSLPDSFGTDVIESFAISPDGKRVRFATRDNKMWESNLDGSRMRPFLPHDTELMCCGNWSADGDLFVFSSRGREGDNLWAVTERGLPFYRVVSPPVQLTNGPMPFRYSTVSRDGKQILALGETTRGELSVYDAQSREFRPYLNGISAGFVEFSPNGQWVTYVAYPEATLWKSRVDGTERLQLTTPSLGVILNPRWSPDGKSIVFSSWRSVEIDNRIYLVSAEGGAPLLLLSGDFSPNDPTWSPDGKSIAYGGSAGVGEDMRFTEIRILDLETRKSTSVPGSKGFFSPRWSPDGHFIAAQSGDSRKLFLYHAESGRWIELTSPAMRRTDYFGWPAWSSDSRYLYADKSQFVGGQIYRFRVPDGNPELVVDNVSSDAVCPVFRWTGCFGLTPDNRIMVLRDRGFDELYALDLEYR
;
A
#
# COMPACT_ATOMS: atom_id res chain seq x y z
N MET A 1 6.11 -54.78 -46.50
CA MET A 1 5.66 -53.41 -46.83
C MET A 1 6.55 -52.44 -46.10
N PRO A 2 7.22 -51.52 -46.78
CA PRO A 2 8.10 -50.55 -46.06
C PRO A 2 7.27 -49.48 -45.40
N VAL A 3 7.64 -49.16 -44.12
CA VAL A 3 7.11 -48.08 -43.33
C VAL A 3 7.43 -46.75 -44.00
N PRO A 4 6.49 -45.76 -44.12
CA PRO A 4 6.78 -44.49 -44.74
C PRO A 4 7.83 -43.72 -43.90
N THR A 5 8.92 -43.35 -44.52
CA THR A 5 9.99 -42.53 -43.97
C THR A 5 9.42 -41.17 -43.58
N ALA A 6 9.40 -40.84 -42.28
CA ALA A 6 8.93 -39.54 -41.81
C ALA A 6 9.70 -38.40 -42.45
N GLN A 7 8.99 -37.44 -43.00
CA GLN A 7 9.53 -36.25 -43.63
C GLN A 7 10.36 -35.42 -42.62
N GLN A 8 11.57 -35.13 -42.99
CA GLN A 8 12.59 -34.56 -42.05
C GLN A 8 12.41 -33.08 -41.76
N LYS A 9 11.83 -32.30 -42.68
CA LYS A 9 11.68 -30.84 -42.56
C LYS A 9 10.28 -30.37 -42.88
N ILE A 10 9.74 -29.48 -42.06
CA ILE A 10 8.40 -28.91 -42.18
C ILE A 10 8.51 -27.40 -42.30
N ARG A 11 7.91 -26.81 -43.36
CA ARG A 11 7.83 -25.35 -43.56
C ARG A 11 6.44 -24.82 -43.30
N PHE A 12 6.38 -23.63 -42.65
CA PHE A 12 5.14 -22.90 -42.43
C PHE A 12 5.45 -21.40 -42.39
N GLY A 13 4.82 -20.65 -43.27
CA GLY A 13 5.11 -19.23 -43.45
C GLY A 13 6.60 -18.97 -43.68
N ALA A 14 7.22 -18.16 -42.78
CA ALA A 14 8.65 -17.82 -42.83
C ALA A 14 9.54 -18.82 -42.07
N PHE A 15 8.98 -19.89 -41.48
CA PHE A 15 9.67 -20.79 -40.58
C PHE A 15 9.86 -22.17 -41.20
N GLU A 16 10.95 -22.83 -40.77
CA GLU A 16 11.27 -24.22 -41.08
C GLU A 16 11.67 -24.97 -39.80
N LEU A 17 10.96 -26.04 -39.46
CA LEU A 17 11.27 -26.94 -38.36
C LEU A 17 11.99 -28.19 -38.91
N ASP A 18 13.21 -28.41 -38.48
CA ASP A 18 13.91 -29.66 -38.68
C ASP A 18 13.54 -30.63 -37.54
N ARG A 19 12.83 -31.72 -37.86
CA ARG A 19 12.34 -32.69 -36.88
C ARG A 19 13.44 -33.58 -36.33
N GLN A 20 14.55 -33.76 -37.07
CA GLN A 20 15.66 -34.62 -36.66
C GLN A 20 16.53 -33.93 -35.63
N THR A 21 16.81 -32.64 -35.83
CA THR A 21 17.64 -31.87 -34.92
C THR A 21 16.84 -31.10 -33.86
N ALA A 22 15.50 -31.08 -33.98
CA ALA A 22 14.58 -30.28 -33.18
C ALA A 22 15.00 -28.80 -33.18
N GLU A 23 15.29 -28.25 -34.37
CA GLU A 23 15.72 -26.87 -34.55
C GLU A 23 14.75 -26.09 -35.43
N LEU A 24 14.45 -24.85 -34.99
CA LEU A 24 13.58 -23.95 -35.73
C LEU A 24 14.40 -22.87 -36.41
N TYR A 25 14.10 -22.63 -37.67
CA TYR A 25 14.76 -21.62 -38.49
C TYR A 25 13.72 -20.60 -39.01
N LYS A 26 14.14 -19.33 -39.17
CA LYS A 26 13.38 -18.27 -39.82
C LYS A 26 14.23 -17.69 -40.93
N HIS A 27 13.78 -17.81 -42.19
CA HIS A 27 14.57 -17.40 -43.38
C HIS A 27 15.99 -17.97 -43.39
N GLY A 28 16.17 -19.24 -43.01
CA GLY A 28 17.47 -19.90 -42.92
C GLY A 28 18.32 -19.57 -41.69
N THR A 29 17.88 -18.65 -40.84
CA THR A 29 18.58 -18.31 -39.60
C THR A 29 18.03 -19.12 -38.44
N LYS A 30 18.88 -19.80 -37.68
CA LYS A 30 18.50 -20.61 -36.51
C LYS A 30 17.98 -19.73 -35.38
N LEU A 31 16.80 -20.06 -34.86
CA LEU A 31 16.20 -19.39 -33.70
C LEU A 31 16.54 -20.10 -32.39
N LYS A 32 16.68 -19.34 -31.32
CA LYS A 32 16.94 -19.89 -29.98
C LYS A 32 15.63 -20.40 -29.35
N LEU A 33 15.18 -21.57 -29.76
CA LEU A 33 14.06 -22.28 -29.17
C LEU A 33 14.48 -23.73 -28.88
N GLN A 34 14.45 -24.18 -27.65
CA GLN A 34 14.86 -25.52 -27.23
C GLN A 34 13.96 -26.08 -26.13
N GLY A 35 13.96 -27.37 -25.91
CA GLY A 35 13.22 -28.06 -24.87
C GLY A 35 11.72 -28.18 -25.15
N GLN A 36 10.89 -28.11 -24.10
CA GLN A 36 9.46 -28.37 -24.20
C GLN A 36 8.69 -27.48 -25.19
N PRO A 37 8.97 -26.18 -25.36
CA PRO A 37 8.29 -25.37 -26.37
C PRO A 37 8.44 -25.92 -27.81
N ILE A 38 9.60 -26.43 -28.19
CA ILE A 38 9.76 -26.96 -29.54
C ILE A 38 9.05 -28.30 -29.71
N ALA A 39 8.94 -29.12 -28.66
CA ALA A 39 8.15 -30.34 -28.65
C ALA A 39 6.64 -30.04 -28.82
N VAL A 40 6.14 -28.98 -28.18
CA VAL A 40 4.76 -28.52 -28.39
C VAL A 40 4.54 -28.10 -29.85
N LEU A 41 5.48 -27.35 -30.44
CA LEU A 41 5.38 -26.95 -31.83
C LEU A 41 5.39 -28.15 -32.76
N ALA A 42 6.24 -29.13 -32.53
CA ALA A 42 6.30 -30.38 -33.33
C ALA A 42 4.96 -31.13 -33.27
N LEU A 43 4.35 -31.24 -32.08
CA LEU A 43 3.02 -31.85 -31.90
C LEU A 43 1.93 -31.13 -32.69
N PHE A 44 1.94 -29.79 -32.72
CA PHE A 44 1.02 -28.98 -33.48
C PHE A 44 1.18 -29.16 -34.99
N LEU A 45 2.41 -29.31 -35.48
CA LEU A 45 2.76 -29.50 -36.88
C LEU A 45 2.54 -30.93 -37.37
N GLU A 46 2.26 -31.89 -36.49
CA GLU A 46 1.82 -33.26 -36.85
C GLU A 46 0.37 -33.29 -37.36
N ARG A 47 -0.47 -32.40 -36.83
CA ARG A 47 -1.90 -32.34 -37.13
C ARG A 47 -2.34 -30.88 -37.34
N PRO A 48 -1.85 -30.23 -38.42
CA PRO A 48 -2.22 -28.85 -38.72
C PRO A 48 -3.74 -28.70 -38.94
N GLY A 49 -4.34 -27.66 -38.37
CA GLY A 49 -5.78 -27.43 -38.46
C GLY A 49 -6.63 -28.20 -37.43
N GLU A 50 -6.08 -29.18 -36.75
CA GLU A 50 -6.82 -29.97 -35.76
C GLU A 50 -6.67 -29.37 -34.35
N LEU A 51 -7.67 -29.61 -33.50
CA LEU A 51 -7.60 -29.26 -32.07
C LEU A 51 -6.68 -30.24 -31.34
N VAL A 52 -5.62 -29.70 -30.71
CA VAL A 52 -4.79 -30.42 -29.76
C VAL A 52 -5.24 -30.02 -28.35
N THR A 53 -5.79 -30.97 -27.62
CA THR A 53 -6.32 -30.72 -26.28
C THR A 53 -5.20 -30.53 -25.25
N ARG A 54 -5.51 -29.83 -24.15
CA ARG A 54 -4.56 -29.64 -23.06
C ARG A 54 -4.07 -30.98 -22.48
N GLU A 55 -4.96 -31.96 -22.41
CA GLU A 55 -4.63 -33.30 -21.90
C GLU A 55 -3.70 -34.06 -22.85
N GLU A 56 -3.86 -33.93 -24.16
CA GLU A 56 -2.93 -34.52 -25.14
C GLU A 56 -1.53 -33.90 -25.03
N ILE A 57 -1.43 -32.58 -24.86
CA ILE A 57 -0.15 -31.89 -24.65
C ILE A 57 0.49 -32.37 -23.34
N ARG A 58 -0.31 -32.53 -22.28
CA ARG A 58 0.16 -33.06 -21.00
C ARG A 58 0.79 -34.43 -21.14
N LYS A 59 0.08 -35.37 -21.75
CA LYS A 59 0.55 -36.76 -21.96
C LYS A 59 1.81 -36.82 -22.83
N HIS A 60 1.94 -35.89 -23.77
CA HIS A 60 3.10 -35.86 -24.69
C HIS A 60 4.38 -35.32 -24.03
N LEU A 61 4.24 -34.35 -23.11
CA LEU A 61 5.39 -33.63 -22.56
C LEU A 61 5.79 -34.09 -21.16
N TRP A 62 4.88 -34.67 -20.37
CA TRP A 62 5.14 -35.08 -18.99
C TRP A 62 4.67 -36.52 -18.76
N PRO A 63 5.58 -37.46 -18.44
CA PRO A 63 5.23 -38.80 -17.97
C PRO A 63 4.41 -38.75 -16.69
N GLU A 64 3.67 -39.81 -16.40
CA GLU A 64 2.66 -39.91 -15.33
C GLU A 64 3.18 -39.65 -13.90
N ASP A 65 4.49 -39.64 -13.66
CA ASP A 65 5.11 -39.50 -12.33
C ASP A 65 5.66 -38.07 -12.02
N THR A 66 5.32 -37.05 -12.78
CA THR A 66 5.92 -35.71 -12.59
C THR A 66 4.93 -34.75 -11.92
N PHE A 67 5.19 -34.38 -10.66
CA PHE A 67 4.47 -33.31 -9.95
C PHE A 67 4.94 -31.93 -10.43
N VAL A 68 4.25 -31.33 -11.39
CA VAL A 68 4.43 -29.94 -11.84
C VAL A 68 3.07 -29.27 -12.01
N ASP A 69 2.99 -27.98 -11.71
CA ASP A 69 1.84 -27.15 -12.09
C ASP A 69 1.75 -27.07 -13.62
N PHE A 70 1.01 -28.03 -14.19
CA PHE A 70 0.83 -28.20 -15.61
C PHE A 70 0.27 -26.96 -16.31
N GLU A 71 -0.75 -26.32 -15.72
CA GLU A 71 -1.43 -25.18 -16.35
C GLU A 71 -0.51 -23.98 -16.50
N HIS A 72 0.25 -23.67 -15.45
CA HIS A 72 1.22 -22.58 -15.47
C HIS A 72 2.37 -22.86 -16.46
N SER A 73 2.88 -24.07 -16.45
CA SER A 73 3.97 -24.52 -17.34
C SER A 73 3.57 -24.49 -18.82
N LEU A 74 2.41 -25.02 -19.16
CA LEU A 74 1.88 -25.02 -20.52
C LEU A 74 1.67 -23.59 -21.05
N ASN A 75 1.06 -22.74 -20.27
CA ASN A 75 0.83 -21.33 -20.67
C ASN A 75 2.17 -20.61 -20.92
N THR A 76 3.20 -20.90 -20.12
CA THR A 76 4.55 -20.35 -20.32
C THR A 76 5.17 -20.84 -21.63
N HIS A 77 5.00 -22.12 -21.99
CA HIS A 77 5.52 -22.66 -23.23
C HIS A 77 4.82 -22.09 -24.47
N ILE A 78 3.50 -21.96 -24.43
CA ILE A 78 2.72 -21.31 -25.49
C ILE A 78 3.11 -19.84 -25.65
N LYS A 79 3.28 -19.11 -24.55
CA LYS A 79 3.75 -17.71 -24.56
C LYS A 79 5.11 -17.58 -25.25
N LYS A 80 6.04 -18.49 -24.92
CA LYS A 80 7.38 -18.52 -25.52
C LYS A 80 7.35 -18.87 -27.00
N LEU A 81 6.49 -19.79 -27.42
CA LEU A 81 6.26 -20.10 -28.83
C LEU A 81 5.73 -18.90 -29.59
N ARG A 82 4.71 -18.24 -29.11
CA ARG A 82 4.15 -17.03 -29.73
C ARG A 82 5.20 -15.94 -29.87
N GLN A 83 5.99 -15.72 -28.84
CA GLN A 83 7.08 -14.72 -28.86
C GLN A 83 8.09 -15.01 -29.97
N VAL A 84 8.48 -16.28 -30.18
CA VAL A 84 9.45 -16.68 -31.20
C VAL A 84 8.84 -16.66 -32.61
N LEU A 85 7.55 -17.00 -32.74
CA LEU A 85 6.82 -16.98 -34.00
C LEU A 85 6.28 -15.60 -34.39
N ASP A 86 6.44 -14.60 -33.52
CA ASP A 86 5.84 -13.27 -33.67
C ASP A 86 4.30 -13.35 -33.87
N ASP A 87 3.64 -14.12 -32.97
CA ASP A 87 2.23 -14.45 -33.01
C ASP A 87 1.48 -13.83 -31.81
N ALA A 88 0.34 -13.20 -32.05
CA ALA A 88 -0.48 -12.55 -31.01
C ALA A 88 -1.69 -13.41 -30.65
N ALA A 89 -2.05 -13.45 -29.36
CA ALA A 89 -3.16 -14.26 -28.88
C ALA A 89 -4.53 -13.76 -29.39
N GLU A 90 -4.67 -12.45 -29.58
CA GLU A 90 -5.88 -11.76 -29.99
C GLU A 90 -6.11 -11.83 -31.52
N THR A 91 -5.02 -11.93 -32.30
CA THR A 91 -5.04 -12.04 -33.74
C THR A 91 -4.05 -13.12 -34.21
N PRO A 92 -4.33 -14.40 -33.96
CA PRO A 92 -3.37 -15.47 -34.17
C PRO A 92 -3.11 -15.72 -35.66
N ARG A 93 -1.85 -15.84 -36.03
CA ARG A 93 -1.38 -16.25 -37.36
C ARG A 93 -0.99 -17.71 -37.42
N TYR A 94 -0.52 -18.25 -36.29
CA TYR A 94 0.02 -19.60 -36.20
C TYR A 94 -0.71 -20.45 -35.17
N ILE A 95 -0.95 -19.94 -33.94
CA ILE A 95 -1.49 -20.71 -32.83
C ILE A 95 -2.78 -20.06 -32.31
N GLU A 96 -3.91 -20.64 -32.64
CA GLU A 96 -5.22 -20.25 -32.12
C GLU A 96 -5.44 -20.89 -30.73
N THR A 97 -5.96 -20.10 -29.78
CA THR A 97 -6.42 -20.62 -28.49
C THR A 97 -7.92 -20.90 -28.54
N LEU A 98 -8.31 -22.12 -28.23
CA LEU A 98 -9.70 -22.50 -28.00
C LEU A 98 -9.98 -22.55 -26.52
N PRO A 99 -10.67 -21.55 -25.92
CA PRO A 99 -10.84 -21.43 -24.47
C PRO A 99 -11.36 -22.74 -23.85
N ARG A 100 -10.72 -23.18 -22.75
CA ARG A 100 -11.01 -24.42 -22.00
C ARG A 100 -10.84 -25.72 -22.77
N ARG A 101 -10.51 -25.71 -24.07
CA ARG A 101 -10.38 -26.91 -24.92
C ARG A 101 -8.94 -27.22 -25.27
N GLY A 102 -8.15 -26.26 -25.71
CA GLY A 102 -6.78 -26.49 -26.16
C GLY A 102 -6.29 -25.46 -27.17
N TYR A 103 -5.46 -25.90 -28.09
CA TYR A 103 -4.83 -25.06 -29.10
C TYR A 103 -4.95 -25.71 -30.49
N ARG A 104 -4.87 -24.87 -31.54
CA ARG A 104 -4.92 -25.29 -32.95
C ARG A 104 -3.84 -24.55 -33.72
N PHE A 105 -3.12 -25.29 -34.58
CA PHE A 105 -2.21 -24.66 -35.55
C PHE A 105 -2.94 -24.29 -36.80
N ILE A 106 -3.00 -23.00 -37.16
CA ILE A 106 -3.88 -22.48 -38.21
C ILE A 106 -3.14 -22.07 -39.49
N ALA A 107 -1.81 -21.99 -39.46
CA ALA A 107 -1.04 -21.65 -40.65
C ALA A 107 -0.91 -22.85 -41.62
N GLN A 108 -0.81 -22.56 -42.92
CA GLN A 108 -0.56 -23.57 -43.93
C GLN A 108 0.82 -24.19 -43.78
N VAL A 109 0.88 -25.49 -43.86
CA VAL A 109 2.12 -26.27 -43.67
C VAL A 109 2.49 -26.95 -44.96
N ASP A 110 3.68 -26.67 -45.48
CA ASP A 110 4.24 -27.28 -46.64
C ASP A 110 5.29 -28.33 -46.25
N THR A 111 5.12 -29.52 -46.79
CA THR A 111 6.10 -30.61 -46.60
C THR A 111 7.09 -30.61 -47.77
N VAL A 112 8.38 -30.51 -47.47
CA VAL A 112 9.47 -30.50 -48.45
C VAL A 112 9.94 -31.93 -48.72
N PRO A 113 9.76 -32.50 -49.93
CA PRO A 113 10.37 -33.79 -50.26
C PRO A 113 11.90 -33.64 -50.52
N ASN A 114 12.68 -34.52 -49.90
CA ASN A 114 14.10 -34.67 -50.27
C ASN A 114 14.21 -35.37 -51.64
N GLY A 115 14.66 -34.68 -52.65
CA GLY A 115 14.93 -35.33 -53.93
C GLY A 115 15.68 -34.41 -54.87
N ASN A 116 16.97 -34.67 -55.07
CA ASN A 116 17.71 -34.20 -56.22
C ASN A 116 17.13 -34.74 -57.51
N ALA A 117 16.77 -33.87 -58.46
CA ALA A 117 16.71 -34.23 -59.87
C ALA A 117 16.97 -32.98 -60.70
N VAL A 118 18.08 -33.09 -61.42
CA VAL A 118 18.46 -32.28 -62.58
C VAL A 118 17.55 -32.66 -63.74
N VAL A 119 17.08 -31.72 -64.56
CA VAL A 119 16.93 -31.79 -66.03
C VAL A 119 16.34 -30.49 -66.57
N GLU A 120 17.19 -29.80 -67.39
CA GLU A 120 17.06 -29.22 -68.71
C GLU A 120 15.97 -28.20 -69.04
N GLU A 121 16.52 -27.13 -69.62
CA GLU A 121 15.92 -26.02 -70.37
C GLU A 121 15.16 -26.44 -71.66
N PRO A 122 14.31 -25.58 -72.27
CA PRO A 122 14.85 -24.51 -73.12
C PRO A 122 14.13 -23.13 -72.95
N GLU A 123 14.95 -22.13 -73.22
CA GLU A 123 14.59 -20.75 -73.46
C GLU A 123 13.59 -20.52 -74.66
N PRO A 124 12.85 -19.37 -74.67
CA PRO A 124 13.38 -18.31 -75.52
C PRO A 124 13.36 -16.89 -74.88
N SER A 125 14.42 -16.24 -75.19
CA SER A 125 14.72 -14.81 -75.19
C SER A 125 13.56 -13.82 -75.03
N ARG A 126 13.62 -12.93 -74.03
CA ARG A 126 13.23 -11.52 -74.12
C ARG A 126 14.17 -10.65 -73.28
N THR A 127 14.72 -9.66 -73.92
CA THR A 127 15.54 -8.52 -73.55
C THR A 127 15.45 -8.02 -72.08
N PRO A 128 16.52 -7.57 -71.45
CA PRO A 128 16.56 -7.03 -70.08
C PRO A 128 16.18 -5.56 -70.08
N ALA A 129 14.98 -5.25 -69.60
CA ALA A 129 14.60 -3.88 -69.25
C ALA A 129 14.63 -3.67 -67.76
N GLN A 130 15.63 -2.94 -67.29
CA GLN A 130 15.68 -2.07 -66.11
C GLN A 130 15.03 -2.56 -64.79
N LYS A 131 15.63 -3.53 -64.09
CA LYS A 131 15.32 -3.84 -62.71
C LYS A 131 16.34 -3.35 -61.66
N VAL A 132 17.35 -2.59 -62.04
CA VAL A 132 18.47 -2.16 -61.18
C VAL A 132 18.15 -0.87 -60.39
N ARG A 133 17.06 -0.20 -60.65
CA ARG A 133 16.77 1.11 -60.00
C ARG A 133 15.78 1.03 -58.84
N SER A 134 14.93 0.00 -58.78
CA SER A 134 13.87 -0.10 -57.72
C SER A 134 14.40 -0.56 -56.36
N TRP A 135 15.39 -1.44 -56.31
CA TRP A 135 15.96 -1.90 -55.05
C TRP A 135 16.73 -0.82 -54.29
N LYS A 136 17.38 0.11 -55.03
CA LYS A 136 18.05 1.26 -54.40
C LYS A 136 17.05 2.20 -53.75
N TYR A 137 15.88 2.43 -54.33
CA TYR A 137 14.80 3.20 -53.74
C TYR A 137 14.13 2.44 -52.58
N ALA A 138 13.97 1.12 -52.70
CA ALA A 138 13.47 0.28 -51.63
C ALA A 138 14.46 0.24 -50.43
N ALA A 139 15.76 0.12 -50.72
CA ALA A 139 16.81 0.19 -49.66
C ALA A 139 16.90 1.59 -49.02
N ALA A 140 16.77 2.66 -49.84
CA ALA A 140 16.74 4.03 -49.31
C ALA A 140 15.48 4.28 -48.47
N ALA A 141 14.32 3.80 -48.90
CA ALA A 141 13.08 3.87 -48.14
C ALA A 141 13.18 3.07 -46.81
N ALA A 142 13.72 1.85 -46.83
CA ALA A 142 13.96 1.04 -45.65
C ALA A 142 14.96 1.72 -44.68
N LEU A 143 16.00 2.37 -45.20
CA LEU A 143 16.94 3.13 -44.38
C LEU A 143 16.26 4.35 -43.75
N ILE A 144 15.44 5.09 -44.51
CA ILE A 144 14.67 6.21 -43.97
C ILE A 144 13.71 5.74 -42.87
N VAL A 145 12.97 4.64 -43.12
CA VAL A 145 12.10 4.04 -42.10
C VAL A 145 12.87 3.61 -40.86
N ALA A 146 14.05 3.00 -41.00
CA ALA A 146 14.92 2.62 -39.90
C ALA A 146 15.45 3.84 -39.13
N ILE A 147 15.84 4.90 -39.84
CA ILE A 147 16.29 6.16 -39.22
C ILE A 147 15.13 6.83 -38.48
N VAL A 148 13.95 6.89 -39.10
CA VAL A 148 12.74 7.46 -38.45
C VAL A 148 12.34 6.61 -37.26
N ALA A 149 12.32 5.28 -37.39
CA ALA A 149 12.02 4.38 -36.28
C ALA A 149 13.07 4.49 -35.14
N GLY A 150 14.34 4.60 -35.48
CA GLY A 150 15.43 4.83 -34.53
C GLY A 150 15.32 6.19 -33.85
N ALA A 151 14.99 7.24 -34.59
CA ALA A 151 14.75 8.58 -34.04
C ALA A 151 13.51 8.60 -33.15
N LEU A 152 12.42 7.97 -33.56
CA LEU A 152 11.20 7.83 -32.75
C LEU A 152 11.50 7.02 -31.48
N TYR A 153 12.22 5.89 -31.58
CA TYR A 153 12.64 5.12 -30.41
C TYR A 153 13.47 5.97 -29.45
N TRP A 154 14.42 6.78 -29.98
CA TRP A 154 15.29 7.63 -29.16
C TRP A 154 14.52 8.81 -28.52
N ILE A 155 13.56 9.40 -29.21
CA ILE A 155 12.70 10.49 -28.72
C ILE A 155 11.72 9.97 -27.66
N TYR A 156 11.13 8.78 -27.86
CA TYR A 156 10.06 8.24 -27.00
C TYR A 156 10.55 7.19 -25.99
N ARG A 157 11.85 6.90 -25.95
CA ARG A 157 12.38 6.02 -24.89
C ARG A 157 12.12 6.66 -23.51
N PRO A 158 11.65 5.88 -22.52
CA PRO A 158 11.53 6.37 -21.16
C PRO A 158 12.88 6.87 -20.65
N ARG A 159 12.95 8.08 -20.13
CA ARG A 159 14.13 8.62 -19.47
C ARG A 159 14.05 8.26 -17.99
N ILE A 160 15.12 7.76 -17.42
CA ILE A 160 15.16 7.35 -16.00
C ILE A 160 15.45 8.60 -15.16
N PRO A 161 14.53 9.04 -14.28
CA PRO A 161 14.77 10.14 -13.37
C PRO A 161 15.73 9.71 -12.25
N VAL A 162 16.64 10.59 -11.88
CA VAL A 162 17.60 10.39 -10.79
C VAL A 162 17.63 11.66 -9.94
N VAL A 163 17.60 11.51 -8.63
CA VAL A 163 17.79 12.62 -7.69
C VAL A 163 19.30 12.89 -7.57
N THR A 164 19.71 14.13 -7.86
CA THR A 164 21.12 14.55 -7.85
C THR A 164 21.45 15.51 -6.72
N GLY A 165 20.44 16.17 -6.13
CA GLY A 165 20.58 17.09 -5.00
C GLY A 165 19.33 17.08 -4.11
N ILE A 166 19.51 17.40 -2.84
CA ILE A 166 18.43 17.53 -1.86
C ILE A 166 18.66 18.83 -1.09
N HIS A 167 17.68 19.73 -1.12
CA HIS A 167 17.74 21.05 -0.51
C HIS A 167 16.56 21.24 0.45
N GLN A 168 16.84 21.56 1.71
CA GLN A 168 15.81 21.88 2.70
C GLN A 168 15.27 23.31 2.45
N LEU A 169 13.97 23.46 2.33
CA LEU A 169 13.29 24.72 2.07
C LEU A 169 12.74 25.39 3.32
N THR A 170 12.37 24.62 4.34
CA THR A 170 11.81 25.11 5.61
C THR A 170 12.61 24.63 6.81
N HIS A 171 12.61 25.40 7.92
CA HIS A 171 13.35 25.10 9.14
C HIS A 171 12.50 25.45 10.37
N THR A 172 11.20 25.22 10.32
CA THR A 172 10.27 25.61 11.39
C THR A 172 10.28 24.62 12.56
N GLY A 173 10.76 23.40 12.35
CA GLY A 173 10.72 22.33 13.33
C GLY A 173 9.29 21.90 13.71
N ARG A 174 8.32 22.18 12.84
CA ARG A 174 6.90 21.87 13.07
C ARG A 174 6.43 20.77 12.13
N ARG A 175 5.31 20.15 12.48
CA ARG A 175 4.64 19.21 11.60
C ARG A 175 3.99 19.90 10.41
N LYS A 176 4.11 19.31 9.22
CA LYS A 176 3.56 19.83 7.97
C LYS A 176 2.54 18.92 7.31
N ALA A 177 2.61 17.63 7.53
CA ALA A 177 1.59 16.71 7.08
C ALA A 177 1.02 15.93 8.26
N ALA A 178 -0.29 15.95 8.41
CA ALA A 178 -0.89 15.14 9.44
C ALA A 178 -1.70 14.00 8.87
N TRP A 179 -2.64 14.27 8.03
CA TRP A 179 -3.71 13.35 7.72
C TRP A 179 -4.09 13.52 6.25
N ASN A 180 -4.56 12.50 5.62
CA ASN A 180 -5.30 12.56 4.37
C ASN A 180 -4.56 13.07 3.12
N TYR A 181 -3.27 12.71 2.93
CA TYR A 181 -2.65 12.82 1.60
C TYR A 181 -2.40 14.25 1.08
N HIS A 182 -2.39 15.25 1.98
CA HIS A 182 -2.06 16.63 1.63
C HIS A 182 -0.59 16.75 1.23
N ARG A 183 -0.36 17.15 0.00
CA ARG A 183 0.98 17.32 -0.57
C ARG A 183 1.33 18.79 -0.67
N PRO A 184 2.62 19.15 -0.68
CA PRO A 184 3.02 20.50 -1.04
C PRO A 184 2.59 20.78 -2.49
N LEU A 185 2.11 22.01 -2.76
CA LEU A 185 1.68 22.48 -4.08
C LEU A 185 2.54 23.64 -4.51
N THR A 186 2.68 23.90 -5.82
CA THR A 186 3.53 24.99 -6.30
C THR A 186 2.95 25.69 -7.51
N ASP A 187 3.08 27.03 -7.51
CA ASP A 187 2.84 27.90 -8.68
C ASP A 187 4.12 28.08 -9.54
N GLY A 188 5.25 27.49 -9.12
CA GLY A 188 6.57 27.60 -9.74
C GLY A 188 7.47 28.67 -9.08
N THR A 189 6.94 29.57 -8.26
CA THR A 189 7.69 30.56 -7.49
C THR A 189 7.61 30.31 -6.00
N ARG A 190 6.49 29.83 -5.53
CA ARG A 190 6.19 29.48 -4.14
C ARG A 190 5.76 28.06 -4.00
N VAL A 191 5.90 27.54 -2.78
CA VAL A 191 5.38 26.26 -2.36
C VAL A 191 4.39 26.50 -1.25
N TYR A 192 3.19 25.96 -1.42
CA TYR A 192 2.08 26.00 -0.47
C TYR A 192 1.98 24.68 0.25
N PHE A 193 1.77 24.69 1.56
CA PHE A 193 1.72 23.46 2.37
C PHE A 193 0.96 23.71 3.68
N ASP A 194 0.57 22.62 4.34
CA ASP A 194 -0.02 22.67 5.66
C ASP A 194 1.07 22.66 6.73
N GLU A 195 0.91 23.48 7.76
CA GLU A 195 1.77 23.46 8.95
C GLU A 195 0.92 23.55 10.22
N PHE A 196 1.26 22.74 11.22
CA PHE A 196 0.57 22.69 12.50
C PHE A 196 1.15 23.71 13.49
N LYS A 197 0.29 24.64 13.91
CA LYS A 197 0.55 25.49 15.05
C LYS A 197 -0.26 24.96 16.23
N THR A 198 0.36 24.16 17.09
CA THR A 198 -0.33 23.38 18.13
C THR A 198 -1.20 22.27 17.54
N GLU A 199 -2.52 22.34 17.65
CA GLU A 199 -3.48 21.33 17.21
C GLU A 199 -4.19 21.66 15.91
N LEU A 200 -4.08 22.90 15.46
CA LEU A 200 -4.76 23.41 14.27
C LEU A 200 -3.79 23.49 13.09
N SER A 201 -4.25 23.05 11.94
CA SER A 201 -3.57 23.24 10.68
C SER A 201 -3.78 24.63 10.13
N GLN A 202 -2.71 25.21 9.59
CA GLN A 202 -2.72 26.48 8.86
C GLN A 202 -2.04 26.29 7.51
N VAL A 203 -2.58 26.93 6.49
CA VAL A 203 -1.94 26.96 5.18
C VAL A 203 -0.78 27.93 5.20
N ALA A 204 0.38 27.47 4.81
CA ALA A 204 1.63 28.23 4.77
C ALA A 204 2.21 28.28 3.36
N GLN A 205 3.12 29.23 3.14
CA GLN A 205 3.88 29.32 1.91
C GLN A 205 5.35 29.65 2.19
N VAL A 206 6.20 29.18 1.28
CA VAL A 206 7.63 29.50 1.23
C VAL A 206 8.08 29.69 -0.23
N SER A 207 9.16 30.43 -0.48
CA SER A 207 9.76 30.49 -1.82
C SER A 207 10.25 29.08 -2.25
N THR A 208 10.20 28.76 -3.56
CA THR A 208 10.83 27.54 -4.12
C THR A 208 12.35 27.48 -3.89
N LYS A 209 12.97 28.60 -3.48
CA LYS A 209 14.39 28.68 -3.10
C LYS A 209 14.62 28.55 -1.59
N GLY A 210 13.55 28.33 -0.82
CA GLY A 210 13.59 28.33 0.64
C GLY A 210 13.50 29.75 1.24
N GLY A 211 13.58 29.80 2.57
CA GLY A 211 13.54 31.07 3.33
C GLY A 211 12.45 31.10 4.39
N ASP A 212 11.98 32.27 4.71
CA ASP A 212 10.98 32.49 5.75
C ASP A 212 9.61 31.98 5.32
N VAL A 213 8.94 31.25 6.23
CA VAL A 213 7.59 30.76 6.07
C VAL A 213 6.58 31.86 6.43
N SER A 214 5.61 32.07 5.58
CA SER A 214 4.48 32.95 5.85
C SER A 214 3.16 32.20 5.79
N TYR A 215 2.16 32.66 6.55
CA TYR A 215 0.89 31.98 6.75
C TYR A 215 -0.25 32.76 6.14
N PHE A 216 -1.26 32.05 5.66
CA PHE A 216 -2.49 32.66 5.20
C PHE A 216 -3.47 32.83 6.36
N GLU A 217 -4.09 34.00 6.41
CA GLU A 217 -5.30 34.20 7.21
C GLU A 217 -6.50 33.90 6.33
N LEU A 218 -7.27 32.84 6.69
CA LEU A 218 -8.37 32.32 5.89
C LEU A 218 -9.71 32.40 6.65
N PRO A 219 -10.18 33.61 7.01
CA PRO A 219 -11.46 33.71 7.71
C PRO A 219 -12.62 33.23 6.80
N PRO A 220 -13.61 32.45 7.32
CA PRO A 220 -13.82 32.14 8.74
C PRO A 220 -13.13 30.85 9.25
N ILE A 221 -12.24 30.23 8.47
CA ILE A 221 -11.66 28.91 8.73
C ILE A 221 -10.61 29.01 9.84
N GLN A 222 -10.72 28.16 10.85
CA GLN A 222 -9.74 28.07 11.95
C GLN A 222 -8.81 26.86 11.82
N ASN A 223 -9.27 25.80 11.16
CA ASN A 223 -8.51 24.57 10.94
C ASN A 223 -8.52 24.23 9.45
N ALA A 224 -7.54 24.77 8.73
CA ALA A 224 -7.48 24.79 7.27
C ALA A 224 -6.47 23.75 6.76
N TYR A 225 -6.89 22.97 5.76
CA TYR A 225 -6.02 22.04 5.05
C TYR A 225 -6.00 22.35 3.55
N LEU A 226 -4.82 22.30 2.97
CA LEU A 226 -4.60 22.57 1.56
C LEU A 226 -4.96 21.35 0.72
N SER A 227 -6.06 21.43 -0.03
CA SER A 227 -6.51 20.32 -0.89
C SER A 227 -5.89 20.37 -2.29
N ASP A 228 -5.96 21.52 -2.96
CA ASP A 228 -5.38 21.66 -4.31
C ASP A 228 -5.07 23.13 -4.66
N LEU A 229 -4.34 23.31 -5.78
CA LEU A 229 -4.03 24.58 -6.41
C LEU A 229 -4.51 24.55 -7.86
N SER A 230 -5.19 25.58 -8.31
CA SER A 230 -5.64 25.70 -9.69
C SER A 230 -4.46 25.61 -10.68
N SER A 231 -4.71 25.09 -11.88
CA SER A 231 -3.65 24.84 -12.88
C SER A 231 -2.89 26.10 -13.30
N ASP A 232 -3.52 27.27 -13.22
CA ASP A 232 -2.89 28.58 -13.47
C ASP A 232 -2.20 29.15 -12.22
N GLY A 233 -2.42 28.57 -11.04
CA GLY A 233 -1.85 28.99 -9.76
C GLY A 233 -2.55 30.18 -9.12
N SER A 234 -3.75 30.54 -9.58
CA SER A 234 -4.48 31.72 -9.12
C SER A 234 -5.43 31.45 -7.95
N GLU A 235 -5.72 30.19 -7.62
CA GLU A 235 -6.71 29.81 -6.61
C GLU A 235 -6.25 28.63 -5.77
N LEU A 236 -6.43 28.72 -4.43
CA LEU A 236 -6.26 27.61 -3.50
C LEU A 236 -7.62 26.96 -3.20
N LEU A 237 -7.67 25.64 -3.21
CA LEU A 237 -8.77 24.84 -2.68
C LEU A 237 -8.42 24.42 -1.26
N ILE A 238 -9.21 24.86 -0.30
CA ILE A 238 -9.00 24.66 1.14
C ILE A 238 -10.13 23.82 1.70
N GLU A 239 -9.77 22.83 2.51
CA GLU A 239 -10.67 21.99 3.29
C GLU A 239 -10.78 22.57 4.70
N ASP A 240 -11.99 22.75 5.19
CA ASP A 240 -12.32 23.35 6.49
C ASP A 240 -12.73 22.27 7.50
N TRP A 241 -11.88 22.06 8.51
CA TRP A 241 -12.13 21.15 9.62
C TRP A 241 -12.45 21.87 10.93
N SER A 242 -12.94 23.12 10.87
CA SER A 242 -13.23 23.92 12.05
C SER A 242 -14.48 23.47 12.83
N GLY A 243 -15.33 22.60 12.27
CA GLY A 243 -16.57 22.13 12.90
C GLY A 243 -17.02 20.77 12.42
N ALA A 244 -17.30 19.86 13.35
CA ALA A 244 -17.94 18.58 13.04
C ALA A 244 -19.44 18.75 12.73
N PRO A 245 -20.05 18.00 11.78
CA PRO A 245 -19.48 16.86 11.04
C PRO A 245 -19.29 17.07 9.52
N ALA A 246 -19.21 18.27 9.03
CA ALA A 246 -19.17 18.49 7.58
C ALA A 246 -17.90 19.19 7.15
N GLU A 247 -17.04 18.45 6.51
CA GLU A 247 -15.97 18.96 5.67
C GLU A 247 -16.58 19.94 4.69
N ALA A 248 -16.19 21.20 4.79
CA ALA A 248 -16.54 22.24 3.83
C ALA A 248 -15.31 22.57 3.01
N PHE A 249 -15.49 22.78 1.71
CA PHE A 249 -14.42 23.23 0.84
C PHE A 249 -14.64 24.69 0.46
N TRP A 250 -13.52 25.41 0.35
CA TRP A 250 -13.49 26.80 -0.03
C TRP A 250 -12.45 27.05 -1.10
N ILE A 251 -12.76 27.95 -2.04
CA ILE A 251 -11.83 28.44 -3.04
C ILE A 251 -11.39 29.85 -2.64
N PHE A 252 -10.09 30.03 -2.48
CA PHE A 252 -9.46 31.32 -2.15
C PHE A 252 -8.65 31.83 -3.33
N PRO A 253 -9.05 32.94 -3.97
CA PRO A 253 -8.24 33.58 -5.01
C PRO A 253 -6.93 34.14 -4.45
N LEU A 254 -5.84 33.99 -5.20
CA LEU A 254 -4.52 34.52 -4.89
C LEU A 254 -4.22 35.76 -5.73
N PRO A 255 -3.57 36.80 -5.16
CA PRO A 255 -3.10 36.90 -3.78
C PRO A 255 -4.19 37.28 -2.79
N ASN A 256 -5.30 37.89 -3.21
CA ASN A 256 -6.43 38.31 -2.38
C ASN A 256 -7.71 38.33 -3.21
N GLY A 257 -8.78 37.81 -2.68
CA GLY A 257 -10.10 37.78 -3.30
C GLY A 257 -11.16 37.23 -2.35
N PRO A 258 -12.46 37.42 -2.65
CA PRO A 258 -13.51 36.85 -1.82
C PRO A 258 -13.49 35.31 -1.92
N ALA A 259 -13.52 34.66 -0.76
CA ALA A 259 -13.60 33.22 -0.69
C ALA A 259 -14.96 32.70 -1.21
N GLN A 260 -14.94 31.66 -1.99
CA GLN A 260 -16.14 30.98 -2.50
C GLN A 260 -16.29 29.63 -1.80
N LYS A 261 -17.45 29.39 -1.17
CA LYS A 261 -17.77 28.09 -0.58
C LYS A 261 -18.18 27.12 -1.69
N VAL A 262 -17.74 25.87 -1.59
CA VAL A 262 -18.04 24.78 -2.52
C VAL A 262 -18.99 23.78 -1.84
N PRO A 263 -19.81 22.97 -2.58
CA PRO A 263 -20.66 21.95 -2.02
C PRO A 263 -19.93 20.99 -1.08
N SER A 264 -20.54 20.68 0.05
CA SER A 264 -19.97 19.81 1.10
C SER A 264 -20.32 18.32 0.91
N GLY A 265 -19.70 17.47 1.72
CA GLY A 265 -19.96 16.03 1.77
C GLY A 265 -19.08 15.19 0.86
N PHE A 266 -17.93 15.72 0.49
CA PHE A 266 -16.84 15.02 -0.17
C PHE A 266 -15.66 14.87 0.82
N TRP A 267 -14.91 13.78 0.69
CA TRP A 267 -13.75 13.49 1.54
C TRP A 267 -12.48 14.19 1.06
N TYR A 268 -12.36 14.40 -0.25
CA TYR A 268 -11.22 15.00 -0.89
C TYR A 268 -11.64 15.58 -2.24
N MET A 269 -11.10 16.73 -2.62
CA MET A 269 -11.41 17.40 -3.88
C MET A 269 -10.16 17.95 -4.54
N GLN A 270 -10.16 18.00 -5.88
CA GLN A 270 -9.13 18.63 -6.70
C GLN A 270 -9.76 19.38 -7.86
N PHE A 271 -9.08 20.40 -8.38
CA PHE A 271 -9.49 21.05 -9.62
C PHE A 271 -9.34 20.12 -10.81
N LEU A 272 -10.38 20.04 -11.63
CA LEU A 272 -10.23 19.49 -12.97
C LEU A 272 -9.48 20.50 -13.87
N PRO A 273 -8.70 20.03 -14.86
CA PRO A 273 -8.05 20.92 -15.80
C PRO A 273 -9.02 21.93 -16.42
N GLY A 274 -8.65 23.22 -16.39
CA GLY A 274 -9.53 24.32 -16.81
C GLY A 274 -10.27 25.03 -15.67
N GLY A 275 -10.20 24.52 -14.41
CA GLY A 275 -10.62 25.22 -13.18
C GLY A 275 -12.13 25.44 -12.97
N LYS A 276 -12.98 25.11 -13.96
CA LYS A 276 -14.44 25.29 -13.85
C LYS A 276 -15.15 24.22 -13.03
N GLN A 277 -14.57 23.08 -12.93
CA GLN A 277 -15.11 21.94 -12.19
C GLN A 277 -14.08 21.37 -11.23
N LEU A 278 -14.58 20.71 -10.18
CA LEU A 278 -13.79 19.95 -9.22
C LEU A 278 -14.11 18.47 -9.38
N LEU A 279 -13.14 17.63 -9.10
CA LEU A 279 -13.32 16.20 -8.90
C LEU A 279 -13.39 15.94 -7.39
N GLY A 280 -14.47 15.37 -6.91
CA GLY A 280 -14.66 15.04 -5.50
C GLY A 280 -14.88 13.55 -5.27
N ILE A 281 -14.40 13.03 -4.14
CA ILE A 281 -14.66 11.65 -3.71
C ILE A 281 -15.75 11.62 -2.65
N LYS A 282 -16.68 10.69 -2.80
CA LYS A 282 -17.65 10.34 -1.77
C LYS A 282 -17.78 8.82 -1.71
N ASN A 283 -17.31 8.22 -0.61
CA ASN A 283 -17.28 6.76 -0.43
C ASN A 283 -16.54 6.06 -1.57
N ARG A 284 -17.26 5.33 -2.40
CA ARG A 284 -16.74 4.51 -3.52
C ARG A 284 -16.89 5.18 -4.88
N GLN A 285 -17.24 6.47 -4.91
CA GLN A 285 -17.59 7.16 -6.14
C GLN A 285 -16.80 8.45 -6.30
N MET A 286 -16.51 8.80 -7.55
CA MET A 286 -15.98 10.09 -7.95
C MET A 286 -17.05 10.91 -8.67
N PHE A 287 -17.09 12.20 -8.39
CA PHE A 287 -18.06 13.14 -8.93
C PHE A 287 -17.36 14.35 -9.55
N ALA A 288 -17.86 14.81 -10.70
CA ALA A 288 -17.59 16.17 -11.14
C ALA A 288 -18.56 17.11 -10.42
N VAL A 289 -18.00 18.16 -9.84
CA VAL A 289 -18.72 19.21 -9.11
C VAL A 289 -18.52 20.52 -9.85
N ASP A 290 -19.60 21.11 -10.31
CA ASP A 290 -19.56 22.43 -10.92
C ASP A 290 -19.52 23.49 -9.81
N ARG A 291 -18.48 24.34 -9.85
CA ARG A 291 -18.21 25.31 -8.77
C ARG A 291 -19.23 26.45 -8.69
N ASP A 292 -19.86 26.79 -9.81
CA ASP A 292 -20.75 27.96 -9.89
C ASP A 292 -22.22 27.57 -9.68
N SER A 293 -22.63 26.42 -10.22
CA SER A 293 -24.03 25.92 -10.13
C SER A 293 -24.26 24.92 -8.99
N GLU A 294 -23.20 24.51 -8.29
CA GLU A 294 -23.21 23.48 -7.25
C GLU A 294 -23.75 22.11 -7.73
N GLN A 295 -23.90 21.92 -9.03
CA GLN A 295 -24.38 20.65 -9.58
C GLN A 295 -23.31 19.58 -9.48
N THR A 296 -23.72 18.39 -9.05
CA THR A 296 -22.82 17.22 -8.94
C THR A 296 -23.24 16.16 -9.97
N ARG A 297 -22.28 15.63 -10.68
CA ARG A 297 -22.48 14.55 -11.65
C ARG A 297 -21.55 13.38 -11.34
N PRO A 298 -22.10 12.16 -11.14
CA PRO A 298 -21.25 10.98 -10.94
C PRO A 298 -20.41 10.72 -12.20
N LEU A 299 -19.15 10.40 -12.04
CA LEU A 299 -18.22 10.06 -13.10
C LEU A 299 -17.87 8.58 -13.08
N MET A 300 -17.51 8.07 -11.91
CA MET A 300 -16.99 6.73 -11.74
C MET A 300 -17.43 6.14 -10.39
N SER A 301 -17.66 4.83 -10.37
CA SER A 301 -17.87 4.05 -9.15
C SER A 301 -16.90 2.87 -9.13
N LEU A 302 -16.40 2.50 -7.95
CA LEU A 302 -15.66 1.25 -7.80
C LEU A 302 -16.59 0.06 -8.08
N PRO A 303 -16.15 -0.92 -8.89
CA PRO A 303 -16.88 -2.17 -9.11
C PRO A 303 -17.10 -2.95 -7.81
N ASP A 304 -18.12 -3.83 -7.80
CA ASP A 304 -18.43 -4.67 -6.63
C ASP A 304 -17.29 -5.65 -6.27
N SER A 305 -16.43 -5.97 -7.23
CA SER A 305 -15.23 -6.78 -7.01
C SER A 305 -14.24 -6.17 -6.01
N PHE A 306 -14.34 -4.87 -5.71
CA PHE A 306 -13.56 -4.20 -4.66
C PHE A 306 -14.13 -4.40 -3.26
N GLY A 307 -15.23 -5.13 -3.10
CA GLY A 307 -15.85 -5.40 -1.80
C GLY A 307 -16.22 -4.12 -1.05
N THR A 308 -15.73 -3.97 0.18
CA THR A 308 -15.94 -2.78 1.02
C THR A 308 -14.89 -1.69 0.84
N ASP A 309 -13.96 -1.86 -0.08
CA ASP A 309 -12.85 -0.94 -0.29
C ASP A 309 -13.33 0.45 -0.74
N VAL A 310 -12.58 1.48 -0.38
CA VAL A 310 -12.88 2.88 -0.68
C VAL A 310 -11.68 3.56 -1.32
N ILE A 311 -11.95 4.60 -2.10
CA ILE A 311 -10.90 5.45 -2.67
C ILE A 311 -10.38 6.36 -1.55
N GLU A 312 -9.07 6.33 -1.30
CA GLU A 312 -8.44 7.15 -0.27
C GLU A 312 -7.74 8.38 -0.84
N SER A 313 -7.07 8.23 -1.98
CA SER A 313 -6.39 9.34 -2.65
C SER A 313 -6.47 9.18 -4.15
N PHE A 314 -6.36 10.29 -4.88
CA PHE A 314 -6.29 10.27 -6.33
C PHE A 314 -5.42 11.40 -6.88
N ALA A 315 -5.00 11.24 -8.12
CA ALA A 315 -4.37 12.26 -8.94
C ALA A 315 -4.97 12.24 -10.35
N ILE A 316 -5.19 13.43 -10.90
CA ILE A 316 -5.75 13.61 -12.24
C ILE A 316 -4.59 13.83 -13.21
N SER A 317 -4.59 13.17 -14.37
CA SER A 317 -3.61 13.43 -15.41
C SER A 317 -3.75 14.87 -15.93
N PRO A 318 -2.66 15.56 -16.32
CA PRO A 318 -2.71 16.96 -16.76
C PRO A 318 -3.63 17.21 -17.95
N ASP A 319 -3.87 16.19 -18.79
CA ASP A 319 -4.81 16.26 -19.90
C ASP A 319 -6.29 16.06 -19.49
N GLY A 320 -6.55 15.81 -18.21
CA GLY A 320 -7.89 15.62 -17.65
C GLY A 320 -8.60 14.34 -18.09
N LYS A 321 -7.91 13.37 -18.69
CA LYS A 321 -8.57 12.18 -19.25
C LYS A 321 -8.48 10.96 -18.35
N ARG A 322 -7.47 10.90 -17.49
CA ARG A 322 -7.21 9.74 -16.65
C ARG A 322 -7.11 10.15 -15.18
N VAL A 323 -7.38 9.18 -14.33
CA VAL A 323 -7.18 9.27 -12.89
C VAL A 323 -6.38 8.06 -12.41
N ARG A 324 -5.43 8.28 -11.51
CA ARG A 324 -4.82 7.27 -10.69
C ARG A 324 -5.30 7.44 -9.26
N PHE A 325 -5.63 6.35 -8.62
CA PHE A 325 -6.15 6.40 -7.26
C PHE A 325 -5.62 5.23 -6.46
N ALA A 326 -5.47 5.45 -5.16
CA ALA A 326 -5.17 4.42 -4.20
C ALA A 326 -6.43 4.02 -3.45
N THR A 327 -6.57 2.73 -3.20
CA THR A 327 -7.62 2.14 -2.37
C THR A 327 -7.08 1.89 -0.96
N ARG A 328 -7.98 1.68 0.01
CA ARG A 328 -7.63 1.47 1.43
C ARG A 328 -6.69 0.27 1.65
N ASP A 329 -6.75 -0.72 0.78
CA ASP A 329 -5.81 -1.85 0.76
C ASP A 329 -4.42 -1.48 0.19
N ASN A 330 -4.18 -0.17 -0.03
CA ASN A 330 -2.93 0.42 -0.53
C ASN A 330 -2.50 -0.09 -1.92
N LYS A 331 -3.46 -0.45 -2.75
CA LYS A 331 -3.22 -0.74 -4.16
C LYS A 331 -3.50 0.48 -5.03
N MET A 332 -2.66 0.66 -6.04
CA MET A 332 -2.82 1.77 -6.97
C MET A 332 -3.46 1.30 -8.27
N TRP A 333 -4.45 2.05 -8.72
CA TRP A 333 -5.26 1.79 -9.90
C TRP A 333 -5.17 2.94 -10.90
N GLU A 334 -5.38 2.65 -12.17
CA GLU A 334 -5.52 3.65 -13.24
C GLU A 334 -6.84 3.42 -13.97
N SER A 335 -7.55 4.51 -14.27
CA SER A 335 -8.81 4.49 -15.02
C SER A 335 -8.94 5.76 -15.87
N ASN A 336 -9.78 5.74 -16.90
CA ASN A 336 -10.32 6.97 -17.44
C ASN A 336 -11.24 7.62 -16.40
N LEU A 337 -11.47 8.94 -16.50
CA LEU A 337 -12.36 9.66 -15.58
C LEU A 337 -13.81 9.11 -15.56
N ASP A 338 -14.26 8.48 -16.63
CA ASP A 338 -15.57 7.83 -16.74
C ASP A 338 -15.62 6.41 -16.15
N GLY A 339 -14.53 5.94 -15.54
CA GLY A 339 -14.40 4.59 -14.99
C GLY A 339 -14.06 3.51 -16.02
N SER A 340 -14.02 3.84 -17.29
CA SER A 340 -13.62 2.88 -18.32
C SER A 340 -12.12 2.56 -18.25
N ARG A 341 -11.71 1.39 -18.74
CA ARG A 341 -10.32 0.90 -18.76
C ARG A 341 -9.66 0.84 -17.38
N MET A 342 -10.43 0.63 -16.31
CA MET A 342 -9.91 0.46 -14.96
C MET A 342 -9.01 -0.76 -14.90
N ARG A 343 -7.80 -0.58 -14.37
CA ARG A 343 -6.77 -1.63 -14.23
C ARG A 343 -5.82 -1.32 -13.08
N PRO A 344 -5.17 -2.33 -12.51
CA PRO A 344 -4.04 -2.10 -11.63
C PRO A 344 -2.97 -1.27 -12.34
N PHE A 345 -2.43 -0.27 -11.66
CA PHE A 345 -1.39 0.60 -12.24
C PHE A 345 -0.01 -0.05 -12.17
N LEU A 346 0.32 -0.67 -11.05
CA LEU A 346 1.58 -1.38 -10.82
C LEU A 346 1.30 -2.84 -10.40
N PRO A 347 2.26 -3.77 -10.58
CA PRO A 347 2.10 -5.14 -10.11
C PRO A 347 1.80 -5.21 -8.60
N HIS A 348 0.96 -6.15 -8.20
CA HIS A 348 0.49 -6.31 -6.81
C HIS A 348 1.56 -6.74 -5.80
N ASP A 349 2.76 -7.08 -6.23
CA ASP A 349 3.85 -7.58 -5.38
C ASP A 349 4.68 -6.48 -4.73
N THR A 350 4.32 -5.22 -4.98
CA THR A 350 5.00 -4.07 -4.42
C THR A 350 4.26 -3.55 -3.20
N GLU A 351 5.04 -3.13 -2.22
CA GLU A 351 4.71 -2.49 -0.95
C GLU A 351 3.60 -1.44 -1.02
N LEU A 352 3.05 -1.07 0.12
CA LEU A 352 1.99 -0.07 0.25
C LEU A 352 2.28 1.20 -0.56
N MET A 353 1.43 1.53 -1.54
CA MET A 353 1.61 2.68 -2.43
C MET A 353 0.50 3.70 -2.24
N CYS A 354 0.88 4.97 -2.14
CA CYS A 354 -0.09 6.06 -2.08
C CYS A 354 0.41 7.35 -2.75
N CYS A 355 -0.47 8.30 -2.78
CA CYS A 355 -0.17 9.72 -2.79
C CYS A 355 0.66 10.18 -3.99
N GLY A 356 0.36 9.62 -5.16
CA GLY A 356 1.08 9.95 -6.38
C GLY A 356 0.60 11.25 -7.05
N ASN A 357 1.49 11.85 -7.86
CA ASN A 357 1.16 12.99 -8.68
C ASN A 357 1.93 13.00 -10.00
N TRP A 358 1.33 13.58 -11.05
CA TRP A 358 1.99 13.78 -12.33
C TRP A 358 2.80 15.08 -12.38
N SER A 359 3.86 15.08 -13.19
CA SER A 359 4.44 16.31 -13.71
C SER A 359 3.45 17.05 -14.62
N ALA A 360 3.63 18.34 -14.79
CA ALA A 360 2.74 19.18 -15.61
C ALA A 360 2.64 18.73 -17.08
N ASP A 361 3.70 18.16 -17.64
CA ASP A 361 3.74 17.57 -18.98
C ASP A 361 3.13 16.17 -19.08
N GLY A 362 2.88 15.51 -17.93
CA GLY A 362 2.34 14.16 -17.85
C GLY A 362 3.34 13.04 -18.16
N ASP A 363 4.62 13.37 -18.32
CA ASP A 363 5.69 12.43 -18.66
C ASP A 363 6.24 11.69 -17.42
N LEU A 364 6.07 12.26 -16.23
CA LEU A 364 6.54 11.70 -14.97
C LEU A 364 5.37 11.55 -13.98
N PHE A 365 5.30 10.41 -13.31
CA PHE A 365 4.42 10.20 -12.16
C PHE A 365 5.25 9.77 -10.96
N VAL A 366 5.21 10.56 -9.90
CA VAL A 366 5.93 10.32 -8.64
C VAL A 366 4.92 9.88 -7.59
N PHE A 367 5.26 8.87 -6.80
CA PHE A 367 4.41 8.33 -5.74
C PHE A 367 5.24 7.88 -4.54
N SER A 368 4.60 7.77 -3.39
CA SER A 368 5.21 7.25 -2.18
C SER A 368 4.95 5.74 -2.07
N SER A 369 5.98 4.98 -1.69
CA SER A 369 5.86 3.56 -1.37
C SER A 369 6.49 3.29 -0.02
N ARG A 370 5.75 2.60 0.85
CA ARG A 370 6.24 2.16 2.16
C ARG A 370 6.87 0.80 2.03
N GLY A 371 8.20 0.77 2.11
CA GLY A 371 8.99 -0.45 2.14
C GLY A 371 9.42 -0.87 3.54
N ARG A 372 10.14 -1.98 3.60
CA ARG A 372 10.73 -2.48 4.86
C ARG A 372 11.71 -1.49 5.50
N GLU A 373 12.30 -0.61 4.71
CA GLU A 373 13.29 0.39 5.11
C GLU A 373 12.69 1.79 5.35
N GLY A 374 11.35 1.91 5.32
CA GLY A 374 10.63 3.17 5.48
C GLY A 374 9.98 3.66 4.18
N ASP A 375 9.43 4.87 4.23
CA ASP A 375 8.76 5.47 3.09
C ASP A 375 9.78 6.10 2.14
N ASN A 376 9.67 5.76 0.86
CA ASN A 376 10.51 6.25 -0.21
C ASN A 376 9.68 6.82 -1.36
N LEU A 377 10.26 7.74 -2.11
CA LEU A 377 9.69 8.21 -3.35
C LEU A 377 10.11 7.30 -4.50
N TRP A 378 9.14 6.99 -5.33
CA TRP A 378 9.29 6.22 -6.55
C TRP A 378 8.71 6.97 -7.73
N ALA A 379 9.18 6.67 -8.91
CA ALA A 379 8.70 7.27 -10.14
C ALA A 379 8.52 6.27 -11.26
N VAL A 380 7.55 6.55 -12.11
CA VAL A 380 7.45 5.98 -13.45
C VAL A 380 7.45 7.09 -14.48
N THR A 381 8.10 6.87 -15.61
CA THR A 381 8.02 7.78 -16.75
C THR A 381 7.08 7.21 -17.81
N GLU A 382 6.30 8.10 -18.40
CA GLU A 382 5.34 7.78 -19.44
C GLU A 382 5.66 8.59 -20.68
N ARG A 383 6.00 7.91 -21.75
CA ARG A 383 6.24 8.54 -23.04
C ARG A 383 5.55 7.76 -24.15
N GLY A 384 5.12 8.44 -25.17
CA GLY A 384 4.54 7.74 -26.29
C GLY A 384 3.76 8.62 -27.27
N LEU A 385 3.29 7.98 -28.30
CA LEU A 385 2.37 8.56 -29.30
C LEU A 385 0.96 8.65 -28.71
N PRO A 386 0.05 9.46 -29.27
CA PRO A 386 -1.31 9.61 -28.76
C PRO A 386 -2.09 8.29 -28.59
N PHE A 387 -1.71 7.24 -29.31
CA PHE A 387 -2.38 5.91 -29.29
C PHE A 387 -1.54 4.81 -28.68
N TYR A 388 -0.27 5.06 -28.29
CA TYR A 388 0.61 4.08 -27.70
C TYR A 388 1.54 4.72 -26.67
N ARG A 389 1.36 4.37 -25.40
CA ARG A 389 2.20 4.83 -24.28
C ARG A 389 3.10 3.72 -23.81
N VAL A 390 4.34 4.06 -23.57
CA VAL A 390 5.32 3.21 -22.88
C VAL A 390 5.45 3.75 -21.46
N VAL A 391 5.14 2.90 -20.48
CA VAL A 391 5.34 3.18 -19.06
C VAL A 391 6.61 2.47 -18.63
N SER A 392 7.55 3.19 -18.02
CA SER A 392 8.76 2.56 -17.50
C SER A 392 8.45 1.63 -16.32
N PRO A 393 9.31 0.68 -15.99
CA PRO A 393 9.32 0.08 -14.65
C PRO A 393 9.46 1.18 -13.58
N PRO A 394 8.90 0.97 -12.37
CA PRO A 394 9.08 1.91 -11.27
C PRO A 394 10.56 2.00 -10.88
N VAL A 395 11.01 3.24 -10.65
CA VAL A 395 12.38 3.56 -10.23
C VAL A 395 12.33 4.20 -8.86
N GLN A 396 13.11 3.69 -7.92
CA GLN A 396 13.27 4.29 -6.60
C GLN A 396 14.11 5.57 -6.70
N LEU A 397 13.58 6.67 -6.19
CA LEU A 397 14.22 7.99 -6.23
C LEU A 397 14.97 8.32 -4.95
N THR A 398 14.49 7.84 -3.80
CA THR A 398 15.10 8.08 -2.49
C THR A 398 15.33 6.75 -1.77
N ASN A 399 16.47 6.63 -1.04
CA ASN A 399 16.86 5.45 -0.29
C ASN A 399 17.67 5.77 0.98
N GLY A 400 17.57 7.02 1.46
CA GLY A 400 18.28 7.49 2.64
C GLY A 400 17.55 7.18 3.95
N PRO A 401 18.17 7.53 5.10
CA PRO A 401 17.58 7.32 6.42
C PRO A 401 16.39 8.26 6.70
N MET A 402 16.23 9.33 5.91
CA MET A 402 15.09 10.24 6.00
C MET A 402 13.98 9.75 5.07
N PRO A 403 12.81 9.39 5.59
CA PRO A 403 11.64 9.09 4.78
C PRO A 403 11.13 10.36 4.08
N PHE A 404 10.76 10.21 2.79
CA PHE A 404 10.13 11.27 2.03
C PHE A 404 8.72 10.86 1.63
N ARG A 405 7.76 11.79 1.82
CA ARG A 405 6.34 11.57 1.52
C ARG A 405 5.72 12.76 0.81
N TYR A 406 4.50 12.56 0.29
CA TYR A 406 3.61 13.62 -0.22
C TYR A 406 4.32 14.54 -1.20
N SER A 407 4.68 13.98 -2.35
CA SER A 407 5.49 14.68 -3.33
C SER A 407 4.67 15.39 -4.41
N THR A 408 5.21 16.48 -4.93
CA THR A 408 4.73 17.18 -6.11
C THR A 408 5.90 17.51 -7.01
N VAL A 409 5.75 17.28 -8.31
CA VAL A 409 6.75 17.66 -9.30
C VAL A 409 6.64 19.17 -9.57
N SER A 410 7.76 19.89 -9.59
CA SER A 410 7.79 21.30 -9.95
C SER A 410 7.26 21.52 -11.37
N ARG A 411 6.74 22.72 -11.67
CA ARG A 411 6.14 23.02 -12.98
C ARG A 411 7.11 22.83 -14.15
N ASP A 412 8.39 23.07 -13.93
CA ASP A 412 9.44 22.88 -14.94
C ASP A 412 9.96 21.44 -15.04
N GLY A 413 9.45 20.53 -14.22
CA GLY A 413 9.83 19.12 -14.20
C GLY A 413 11.23 18.81 -13.68
N LYS A 414 11.92 19.82 -13.09
CA LYS A 414 13.33 19.70 -12.67
C LYS A 414 13.51 19.35 -11.20
N GLN A 415 12.47 19.49 -10.40
CA GLN A 415 12.51 19.23 -8.96
C GLN A 415 11.28 18.43 -8.51
N ILE A 416 11.46 17.67 -7.45
CA ILE A 416 10.37 17.13 -6.65
C ILE A 416 10.35 17.89 -5.33
N LEU A 417 9.21 18.46 -4.99
CA LEU A 417 8.92 19.01 -3.67
C LEU A 417 8.32 17.91 -2.82
N ALA A 418 8.90 17.63 -1.66
CA ALA A 418 8.44 16.55 -0.79
C ALA A 418 8.64 16.91 0.68
N LEU A 419 7.86 16.27 1.54
CA LEU A 419 8.05 16.35 2.98
C LEU A 419 9.04 15.28 3.43
N GLY A 420 10.14 15.73 4.04
CA GLY A 420 11.09 14.88 4.73
C GLY A 420 10.73 14.83 6.20
N GLU A 421 10.58 13.61 6.72
CA GLU A 421 10.09 13.37 8.07
C GLU A 421 11.24 13.02 9.01
N THR A 422 11.30 13.73 10.16
CA THR A 422 12.11 13.34 11.30
C THR A 422 11.20 12.78 12.38
N THR A 423 11.20 11.48 12.53
CA THR A 423 10.38 10.80 13.52
C THR A 423 11.11 10.69 14.84
N ARG A 424 10.50 11.19 15.89
CA ARG A 424 11.04 11.12 17.27
C ARG A 424 9.91 10.99 18.25
N GLY A 425 9.97 9.99 19.11
CA GLY A 425 9.06 9.82 20.23
C GLY A 425 9.67 10.27 21.56
N GLU A 426 8.82 10.56 22.52
CA GLU A 426 9.15 10.81 23.91
C GLU A 426 8.12 10.14 24.80
N LEU A 427 8.53 9.08 25.50
CA LEU A 427 7.69 8.49 26.54
C LEU A 427 7.51 9.49 27.68
N SER A 428 6.27 9.78 28.02
CA SER A 428 5.90 10.73 29.08
C SER A 428 4.92 10.11 30.06
N VAL A 429 4.98 10.55 31.30
CA VAL A 429 4.07 10.15 32.40
C VAL A 429 3.24 11.34 32.85
N TYR A 430 1.96 11.13 33.13
CA TYR A 430 1.07 12.15 33.66
C TYR A 430 1.37 12.43 35.12
N ASP A 431 1.61 13.70 35.46
CA ASP A 431 1.73 14.23 36.82
C ASP A 431 0.39 14.84 37.23
N ALA A 432 -0.31 14.18 38.15
CA ALA A 432 -1.63 14.61 38.60
C ALA A 432 -1.61 15.96 39.41
N GLN A 433 -0.47 16.35 39.96
CA GLN A 433 -0.36 17.61 40.70
C GLN A 433 -0.25 18.82 39.76
N SER A 434 0.66 18.73 38.78
CA SER A 434 0.81 19.77 37.78
C SER A 434 -0.21 19.66 36.61
N ARG A 435 -0.90 18.52 36.45
CA ARG A 435 -1.76 18.16 35.33
C ARG A 435 -1.04 18.20 33.97
N GLU A 436 0.25 17.85 33.99
CA GLU A 436 1.10 17.87 32.79
C GLU A 436 1.76 16.51 32.58
N PHE A 437 2.09 16.23 31.31
CA PHE A 437 2.93 15.10 30.96
C PHE A 437 4.40 15.48 31.02
N ARG A 438 5.21 14.66 31.74
CA ARG A 438 6.65 14.84 31.87
C ARG A 438 7.42 13.67 31.29
N PRO A 439 8.62 13.87 30.74
CA PRO A 439 9.45 12.78 30.25
C PRO A 439 9.63 11.68 31.27
N TYR A 440 9.49 10.43 30.87
CA TYR A 440 9.62 9.24 31.70
C TYR A 440 10.62 8.25 31.10
N LEU A 441 11.34 7.48 31.92
CA LEU A 441 12.44 6.61 31.51
C LEU A 441 13.43 7.33 30.57
N ASN A 442 13.87 8.53 30.98
CA ASN A 442 14.73 9.42 30.16
C ASN A 442 14.13 9.84 28.79
N GLY A 443 12.81 9.84 28.66
CA GLY A 443 12.13 10.21 27.41
C GLY A 443 12.43 9.29 26.24
N ILE A 444 12.54 7.98 26.48
CA ILE A 444 12.80 7.01 25.41
C ILE A 444 11.74 7.12 24.32
N SER A 445 12.16 6.89 23.06
CA SER A 445 11.26 6.85 21.91
C SER A 445 10.62 5.46 21.85
N ALA A 446 9.59 5.23 22.65
CA ALA A 446 8.97 3.91 22.79
C ALA A 446 7.52 3.99 23.27
N GLY A 447 6.71 3.04 22.83
CA GLY A 447 5.35 2.82 23.32
C GLY A 447 5.10 1.36 23.69
N PHE A 448 3.87 1.04 24.08
CA PHE A 448 3.51 -0.29 24.62
C PHE A 448 4.49 -0.74 25.73
N VAL A 449 4.83 0.20 26.62
CA VAL A 449 5.76 -0.07 27.72
C VAL A 449 5.08 -0.94 28.76
N GLU A 450 5.71 -2.06 29.10
CA GLU A 450 5.22 -3.03 30.07
C GLU A 450 6.33 -3.36 31.07
N PHE A 451 6.03 -3.31 32.36
CA PHE A 451 6.98 -3.63 33.43
C PHE A 451 7.01 -5.13 33.73
N SER A 452 8.19 -5.65 34.01
CA SER A 452 8.33 -7.01 34.52
C SER A 452 7.65 -7.17 35.88
N PRO A 453 7.22 -8.38 36.30
CA PRO A 453 6.57 -8.59 37.59
C PRO A 453 7.39 -8.14 38.79
N ASN A 454 8.71 -8.16 38.68
CA ASN A 454 9.60 -7.69 39.75
C ASN A 454 9.91 -6.18 39.66
N GLY A 455 9.37 -5.46 38.67
CA GLY A 455 9.55 -4.02 38.47
C GLY A 455 10.95 -3.58 38.06
N GLN A 456 11.90 -4.50 37.83
CA GLN A 456 13.29 -4.14 37.49
C GLN A 456 13.54 -3.95 36.02
N TRP A 457 12.68 -4.51 35.15
CA TRP A 457 12.80 -4.50 33.71
C TRP A 457 11.59 -3.88 33.06
N VAL A 458 11.78 -3.36 31.87
CA VAL A 458 10.71 -2.95 30.96
C VAL A 458 10.90 -3.62 29.63
N THR A 459 9.80 -4.04 29.01
CA THR A 459 9.73 -4.31 27.58
C THR A 459 8.96 -3.18 26.89
N TYR A 460 9.34 -2.86 25.67
CA TYR A 460 8.73 -1.77 24.93
C TYR A 460 8.87 -1.97 23.42
N VAL A 461 8.00 -1.34 22.66
CA VAL A 461 8.10 -1.26 21.22
C VAL A 461 8.78 0.06 20.85
N ALA A 462 9.95 -0.04 20.22
CA ALA A 462 10.71 1.13 19.77
C ALA A 462 9.93 1.89 18.68
N TYR A 463 10.01 3.20 18.74
CA TYR A 463 9.36 4.08 17.77
C TYR A 463 10.42 4.90 17.01
N PRO A 464 10.40 4.90 15.67
CA PRO A 464 9.38 4.36 14.76
C PRO A 464 9.58 2.91 14.28
N GLU A 465 10.65 2.23 14.69
CA GLU A 465 11.11 0.94 14.13
C GLU A 465 10.11 -0.21 14.36
N ALA A 466 9.17 -0.03 15.29
CA ALA A 466 8.14 -1.00 15.65
C ALA A 466 8.69 -2.38 16.06
N THR A 467 9.91 -2.44 16.61
CA THR A 467 10.58 -3.65 17.09
C THR A 467 10.50 -3.76 18.61
N LEU A 468 10.50 -5.00 19.14
CA LEU A 468 10.43 -5.27 20.58
C LEU A 468 11.82 -5.24 21.19
N TRP A 469 11.92 -4.53 22.31
CA TRP A 469 13.11 -4.38 23.12
C TRP A 469 12.85 -4.66 24.60
N LYS A 470 13.89 -5.01 25.32
CA LYS A 470 13.94 -5.08 26.80
C LYS A 470 15.07 -4.20 27.31
N SER A 471 14.88 -3.56 28.45
CA SER A 471 15.97 -2.88 29.19
C SER A 471 15.70 -2.86 30.68
N ARG A 472 16.70 -2.47 31.48
CA ARG A 472 16.47 -2.03 32.85
C ARG A 472 15.60 -0.78 32.88
N VAL A 473 14.90 -0.53 33.99
CA VAL A 473 14.08 0.67 34.18
C VAL A 473 14.91 1.96 34.11
N ASP A 474 16.21 1.90 34.45
CA ASP A 474 17.16 3.01 34.29
C ASP A 474 17.67 3.19 32.84
N GLY A 475 17.24 2.35 31.90
CA GLY A 475 17.62 2.38 30.49
C GLY A 475 18.92 1.66 30.15
N THR A 476 19.55 0.99 31.13
CA THR A 476 20.73 0.13 30.92
C THR A 476 20.36 -1.27 30.41
N GLU A 477 21.34 -2.08 30.06
CA GLU A 477 21.19 -3.48 29.61
C GLU A 477 20.13 -3.66 28.50
N ARG A 478 20.20 -2.85 27.46
CA ARG A 478 19.26 -2.91 26.34
C ARG A 478 19.48 -4.15 25.49
N LEU A 479 18.40 -4.88 25.24
CA LEU A 479 18.40 -6.08 24.40
C LEU A 479 17.27 -5.99 23.38
N GLN A 480 17.59 -6.08 22.11
CA GLN A 480 16.61 -6.21 21.05
C GLN A 480 16.09 -7.65 20.99
N LEU A 481 14.78 -7.83 21.08
CA LEU A 481 14.11 -9.13 21.12
C LEU A 481 13.54 -9.55 19.77
N THR A 482 13.25 -8.59 18.88
CA THR A 482 12.72 -8.88 17.53
C THR A 482 13.41 -8.04 16.47
N THR A 483 13.40 -8.54 15.23
CA THR A 483 13.89 -7.82 14.05
C THR A 483 12.70 -7.31 13.22
N PRO A 484 12.89 -6.32 12.33
CA PRO A 484 11.84 -5.82 11.44
C PRO A 484 11.21 -6.89 10.52
N SER A 485 11.91 -8.01 10.29
CA SER A 485 11.40 -9.12 9.47
C SER A 485 10.15 -9.80 10.03
N LEU A 486 9.89 -9.67 11.33
CA LEU A 486 8.67 -10.17 11.98
C LEU A 486 7.44 -9.29 11.70
N GLY A 487 7.63 -8.08 11.15
CA GLY A 487 6.58 -7.09 10.98
C GLY A 487 6.50 -6.14 12.18
N VAL A 488 5.36 -5.47 12.29
CA VAL A 488 5.09 -4.49 13.34
C VAL A 488 4.68 -5.18 14.63
N ILE A 489 5.38 -4.89 15.72
CA ILE A 489 5.11 -5.52 17.02
C ILE A 489 4.08 -4.72 17.82
N LEU A 490 3.14 -5.44 18.42
CA LEU A 490 2.01 -4.90 19.17
C LEU A 490 1.85 -5.63 20.51
N ASN A 491 1.38 -4.89 21.51
CA ASN A 491 0.87 -5.43 22.77
C ASN A 491 1.77 -6.47 23.44
N PRO A 492 3.07 -6.19 23.69
CA PRO A 492 3.90 -7.11 24.43
C PRO A 492 3.41 -7.24 25.86
N ARG A 493 3.46 -8.46 26.44
CA ARG A 493 3.08 -8.75 27.82
C ARG A 493 4.06 -9.72 28.47
N TRP A 494 4.55 -9.37 29.64
CA TRP A 494 5.39 -10.25 30.45
C TRP A 494 4.59 -11.45 30.95
N SER A 495 5.22 -12.63 30.95
CA SER A 495 4.70 -13.76 31.72
C SER A 495 4.75 -13.47 33.22
N PRO A 496 3.84 -14.05 34.04
CA PRO A 496 3.84 -13.81 35.51
C PRO A 496 5.13 -14.21 36.19
N ASP A 497 5.87 -15.16 35.64
CA ASP A 497 7.19 -15.59 36.19
C ASP A 497 8.36 -14.71 35.67
N GLY A 498 8.10 -13.76 34.82
CA GLY A 498 9.09 -12.82 34.26
C GLY A 498 10.10 -13.43 33.30
N LYS A 499 9.88 -14.66 32.79
CA LYS A 499 10.85 -15.34 31.93
C LYS A 499 10.58 -15.19 30.44
N SER A 500 9.36 -14.83 30.08
CA SER A 500 8.93 -14.75 28.69
C SER A 500 8.07 -13.52 28.41
N ILE A 501 8.01 -13.12 27.14
CA ILE A 501 7.15 -12.04 26.66
C ILE A 501 6.31 -12.59 25.51
N VAL A 502 4.97 -12.49 25.62
CA VAL A 502 4.04 -12.76 24.52
C VAL A 502 3.74 -11.44 23.80
N PHE A 503 3.59 -11.47 22.49
CA PHE A 503 3.28 -10.28 21.70
C PHE A 503 2.56 -10.65 20.39
N SER A 504 1.84 -9.69 19.83
CA SER A 504 1.29 -9.78 18.48
C SER A 504 2.28 -9.21 17.46
N SER A 505 2.25 -9.75 16.27
CA SER A 505 2.95 -9.22 15.09
C SER A 505 1.96 -9.04 13.96
N TRP A 506 2.00 -7.88 13.31
CA TRP A 506 1.17 -7.55 12.18
C TRP A 506 2.01 -7.33 10.92
N ARG A 507 1.59 -7.96 9.81
CA ARG A 507 2.19 -7.77 8.49
C ARG A 507 1.16 -7.13 7.57
N SER A 508 1.44 -5.95 7.11
CA SER A 508 0.49 -5.11 6.36
C SER A 508 0.03 -5.67 5.01
N VAL A 509 0.80 -6.56 4.39
CA VAL A 509 0.49 -7.07 3.04
C VAL A 509 -0.50 -8.24 3.06
N GLU A 510 -0.59 -8.98 4.16
CA GLU A 510 -1.38 -10.22 4.23
C GLU A 510 -2.55 -10.14 5.22
N ILE A 511 -2.71 -9.03 5.97
CA ILE A 511 -3.68 -8.90 7.09
C ILE A 511 -3.59 -10.11 8.03
N ASP A 512 -2.37 -10.61 8.24
CA ASP A 512 -2.08 -11.82 8.99
C ASP A 512 -1.46 -11.44 10.34
N ASN A 513 -2.31 -11.32 11.35
CA ASN A 513 -1.85 -11.18 12.72
C ASN A 513 -1.39 -12.54 13.25
N ARG A 514 -0.28 -12.52 13.97
CA ARG A 514 0.31 -13.71 14.59
C ARG A 514 0.69 -13.42 16.02
N ILE A 515 0.57 -14.40 16.89
CA ILE A 515 1.03 -14.30 18.28
C ILE A 515 2.31 -15.12 18.43
N TYR A 516 3.31 -14.46 19.02
CA TYR A 516 4.62 -15.02 19.28
C TYR A 516 4.94 -15.00 20.77
N LEU A 517 5.83 -15.90 21.18
CA LEU A 517 6.47 -15.95 22.49
C LEU A 517 7.98 -15.81 22.33
N VAL A 518 8.62 -14.96 23.11
CA VAL A 518 10.08 -14.85 23.15
C VAL A 518 10.57 -14.93 24.59
N SER A 519 11.75 -15.55 24.79
CA SER A 519 12.42 -15.52 26.10
C SER A 519 12.84 -14.10 26.45
N ALA A 520 12.70 -13.73 27.73
CA ALA A 520 13.20 -12.46 28.24
C ALA A 520 14.73 -12.32 28.10
N GLU A 521 15.47 -13.43 27.96
CA GLU A 521 16.91 -13.45 27.72
C GLU A 521 17.29 -13.42 26.23
N GLY A 522 16.26 -13.23 25.35
CA GLY A 522 16.45 -13.21 23.91
C GLY A 522 16.35 -14.57 23.25
N GLY A 523 16.71 -14.63 21.99
CA GLY A 523 16.59 -15.82 21.15
C GLY A 523 15.51 -15.68 20.08
N ALA A 524 15.30 -16.74 19.28
CA ALA A 524 14.31 -16.71 18.19
C ALA A 524 12.88 -16.73 18.76
N PRO A 525 12.00 -15.81 18.38
CA PRO A 525 10.59 -15.84 18.76
C PRO A 525 9.89 -17.11 18.24
N LEU A 526 9.16 -17.78 19.13
CA LEU A 526 8.35 -18.95 18.83
C LEU A 526 6.95 -18.54 18.39
N LEU A 527 6.53 -18.96 17.22
CA LEU A 527 5.15 -18.76 16.75
C LEU A 527 4.20 -19.62 17.60
N LEU A 528 3.25 -18.97 18.28
CA LEU A 528 2.21 -19.63 19.07
C LEU A 528 0.92 -19.83 18.26
N LEU A 529 0.45 -18.77 17.60
CA LEU A 529 -0.84 -18.75 16.91
C LEU A 529 -0.72 -17.99 15.58
N SER A 530 -1.39 -18.51 14.55
CA SER A 530 -1.56 -17.94 13.22
C SER A 530 -2.84 -18.50 12.58
N GLY A 531 -3.21 -18.01 11.40
CA GLY A 531 -4.29 -18.56 10.57
C GLY A 531 -5.51 -17.67 10.45
N ASP A 532 -6.59 -18.20 9.87
CA ASP A 532 -7.78 -17.47 9.40
C ASP A 532 -8.51 -16.63 10.46
N PHE A 533 -8.29 -16.92 11.72
CA PHE A 533 -8.84 -16.13 12.84
C PHE A 533 -8.06 -14.85 13.11
N SER A 534 -6.92 -14.62 12.46
CA SER A 534 -6.07 -13.43 12.64
C SER A 534 -5.86 -13.07 14.13
N PRO A 535 -5.22 -13.94 14.94
CA PRO A 535 -5.13 -13.80 16.39
C PRO A 535 -4.30 -12.58 16.80
N ASN A 536 -4.83 -11.78 17.72
CA ASN A 536 -4.16 -10.57 18.20
C ASN A 536 -4.38 -10.32 19.69
N ASP A 537 -3.67 -9.30 20.19
CA ASP A 537 -3.85 -8.69 21.52
C ASP A 537 -3.81 -9.71 22.69
N PRO A 538 -2.70 -10.44 22.85
CA PRO A 538 -2.58 -11.51 23.85
C PRO A 538 -2.44 -10.94 25.28
N THR A 539 -2.98 -11.67 26.27
CA THR A 539 -2.81 -11.41 27.69
C THR A 539 -2.65 -12.72 28.45
N TRP A 540 -1.73 -12.74 29.42
CA TRP A 540 -1.49 -13.92 30.25
C TRP A 540 -2.59 -14.13 31.31
N SER A 541 -2.90 -15.41 31.60
CA SER A 541 -3.54 -15.75 32.85
C SER A 541 -2.54 -15.53 34.01
N PRO A 542 -2.99 -15.13 35.21
CA PRO A 542 -2.08 -14.86 36.34
C PRO A 542 -1.26 -16.07 36.81
N ASP A 543 -1.75 -17.28 36.55
CA ASP A 543 -1.03 -18.52 36.82
C ASP A 543 0.01 -18.89 35.75
N GLY A 544 0.07 -18.15 34.66
CA GLY A 544 1.01 -18.33 33.56
C GLY A 544 0.74 -19.56 32.69
N LYS A 545 -0.41 -20.25 32.82
CA LYS A 545 -0.70 -21.48 32.07
C LYS A 545 -1.46 -21.21 30.79
N SER A 546 -2.09 -20.05 30.64
CA SER A 546 -2.94 -19.74 29.51
C SER A 546 -2.70 -18.34 28.97
N ILE A 547 -3.08 -18.14 27.71
CA ILE A 547 -3.11 -16.85 27.03
C ILE A 547 -4.50 -16.61 26.50
N ALA A 548 -5.17 -15.52 26.96
CA ALA A 548 -6.37 -15.03 26.31
C ALA A 548 -5.98 -14.11 25.15
N TYR A 549 -6.71 -14.22 24.03
CA TYR A 549 -6.46 -13.42 22.83
C TYR A 549 -7.75 -13.14 22.08
N GLY A 550 -7.78 -12.05 21.32
CA GLY A 550 -8.83 -11.74 20.39
C GLY A 550 -8.49 -12.23 18.98
N GLY A 551 -9.49 -12.29 18.11
CA GLY A 551 -9.29 -12.37 16.69
C GLY A 551 -9.88 -11.14 16.04
N SER A 552 -9.28 -10.66 14.93
CA SER A 552 -9.93 -9.71 14.06
C SER A 552 -10.24 -10.41 12.75
N ALA A 553 -11.49 -10.40 12.35
CA ALA A 553 -11.85 -10.60 10.96
C ALA A 553 -11.21 -9.44 10.17
N GLY A 554 -10.54 -9.71 9.06
CA GLY A 554 -9.66 -8.77 8.34
C GLY A 554 -10.22 -7.37 8.10
N VAL A 555 -9.37 -6.44 7.69
CA VAL A 555 -9.75 -5.05 7.39
C VAL A 555 -10.91 -5.02 6.39
N GLY A 556 -12.06 -4.50 6.83
CA GLY A 556 -13.29 -4.46 6.03
C GLY A 556 -14.28 -5.58 6.32
N GLU A 557 -13.95 -6.59 7.13
CA GLU A 557 -14.90 -7.58 7.58
C GLU A 557 -15.69 -7.09 8.80
N ASP A 558 -16.90 -7.60 8.88
CA ASP A 558 -17.87 -7.25 9.91
C ASP A 558 -17.34 -7.63 11.31
N MET A 559 -17.05 -6.65 12.14
CA MET A 559 -16.55 -6.83 13.52
C MET A 559 -17.45 -7.73 14.39
N ARG A 560 -18.63 -8.12 13.88
CA ARG A 560 -19.52 -9.09 14.52
C ARG A 560 -18.95 -10.52 14.58
N PHE A 561 -17.89 -10.81 13.82
CA PHE A 561 -17.23 -12.13 13.81
C PHE A 561 -16.04 -12.24 14.76
N THR A 562 -15.72 -11.19 15.52
CA THR A 562 -14.67 -11.28 16.54
C THR A 562 -15.15 -12.11 17.73
N GLU A 563 -14.23 -12.79 18.39
CA GLU A 563 -14.46 -13.47 19.66
C GLU A 563 -13.17 -13.53 20.49
N ILE A 564 -13.30 -13.80 21.78
CA ILE A 564 -12.17 -14.03 22.67
C ILE A 564 -11.96 -15.53 22.84
N ARG A 565 -10.71 -15.95 22.71
CA ARG A 565 -10.27 -17.32 22.93
C ARG A 565 -9.20 -17.40 23.99
N ILE A 566 -9.10 -18.56 24.62
CA ILE A 566 -8.06 -18.89 25.59
C ILE A 566 -7.26 -20.07 25.04
N LEU A 567 -5.95 -19.88 24.87
CA LEU A 567 -4.98 -20.90 24.53
C LEU A 567 -4.43 -21.49 25.83
N ASP A 568 -4.61 -22.78 26.07
CA ASP A 568 -3.90 -23.54 27.09
C ASP A 568 -2.50 -23.91 26.57
N LEU A 569 -1.46 -23.50 27.29
CA LEU A 569 -0.08 -23.65 26.81
C LEU A 569 0.46 -25.07 26.94
N GLU A 570 -0.08 -25.89 27.82
CA GLU A 570 0.31 -27.29 27.99
C GLU A 570 -0.29 -28.16 26.88
N THR A 571 -1.60 -28.04 26.70
CA THR A 571 -2.35 -28.87 25.73
C THR A 571 -2.33 -28.30 24.32
N ARG A 572 -1.95 -27.03 24.14
CA ARG A 572 -1.99 -26.26 22.87
C ARG A 572 -3.39 -26.16 22.27
N LYS A 573 -4.42 -26.30 23.06
CA LYS A 573 -5.81 -26.17 22.62
C LYS A 573 -6.34 -24.76 22.89
N SER A 574 -7.04 -24.22 21.90
CA SER A 574 -7.75 -22.94 22.03
C SER A 574 -9.24 -23.21 22.21
N THR A 575 -9.84 -22.53 23.19
CA THR A 575 -11.28 -22.59 23.47
C THR A 575 -11.87 -21.18 23.48
N SER A 576 -13.08 -21.04 22.90
CA SER A 576 -13.81 -19.75 22.94
C SER A 576 -14.33 -19.47 24.35
N VAL A 577 -14.21 -18.20 24.77
CA VAL A 577 -14.88 -17.73 26.01
C VAL A 577 -16.38 -17.63 25.74
N PRO A 578 -17.22 -18.31 26.52
CA PRO A 578 -18.66 -18.30 26.30
C PRO A 578 -19.25 -16.87 26.26
N GLY A 579 -20.07 -16.58 25.24
CA GLY A 579 -20.73 -15.28 25.07
C GLY A 579 -19.82 -14.15 24.59
N SER A 580 -18.59 -14.41 24.16
CA SER A 580 -17.63 -13.39 23.73
C SER A 580 -17.75 -12.99 22.26
N LYS A 581 -18.71 -13.53 21.49
CA LYS A 581 -18.91 -13.14 20.10
C LYS A 581 -19.19 -11.63 19.96
N GLY A 582 -18.46 -10.97 19.07
CA GLY A 582 -18.51 -9.52 18.91
C GLY A 582 -17.66 -8.74 19.92
N PHE A 583 -16.82 -9.44 20.71
CA PHE A 583 -15.87 -8.79 21.62
C PHE A 583 -14.43 -9.00 21.15
N PHE A 584 -13.55 -8.08 21.55
CA PHE A 584 -12.11 -8.13 21.23
C PHE A 584 -11.29 -7.47 22.33
N SER A 585 -9.95 -7.42 22.15
CA SER A 585 -8.99 -6.78 23.07
C SER A 585 -9.10 -7.27 24.52
N PRO A 586 -8.91 -8.58 24.78
CA PRO A 586 -9.02 -9.12 26.13
C PRO A 586 -7.88 -8.63 27.01
N ARG A 587 -8.20 -8.38 28.30
CA ARG A 587 -7.23 -8.09 29.36
C ARG A 587 -7.58 -8.89 30.60
N TRP A 588 -6.75 -9.85 30.93
CA TRP A 588 -6.91 -10.62 32.17
C TRP A 588 -6.56 -9.73 33.38
N SER A 589 -7.40 -9.74 34.41
CA SER A 589 -7.10 -9.01 35.64
C SER A 589 -5.91 -9.64 36.39
N PRO A 590 -5.05 -8.87 37.09
CA PRO A 590 -3.92 -9.41 37.85
C PRO A 590 -4.30 -10.46 38.90
N ASP A 591 -5.51 -10.36 39.49
CA ASP A 591 -6.03 -11.32 40.45
C ASP A 591 -6.69 -12.56 39.82
N GLY A 592 -6.90 -12.59 38.51
CA GLY A 592 -7.46 -13.70 37.77
C GLY A 592 -8.99 -13.79 37.75
N HIS A 593 -9.69 -12.91 38.47
CA HIS A 593 -11.16 -13.02 38.58
C HIS A 593 -11.90 -12.55 37.34
N PHE A 594 -11.30 -11.65 36.54
CA PHE A 594 -11.97 -11.05 35.39
C PHE A 594 -11.13 -11.08 34.11
N ILE A 595 -11.80 -11.11 32.95
CA ILE A 595 -11.26 -10.73 31.66
C ILE A 595 -12.02 -9.51 31.18
N ALA A 596 -11.37 -8.36 31.06
CA ALA A 596 -11.97 -7.19 30.43
C ALA A 596 -11.94 -7.33 28.91
N ALA A 597 -12.95 -6.76 28.23
CA ALA A 597 -13.06 -6.78 26.79
C ALA A 597 -13.78 -5.55 26.23
N GLN A 598 -13.60 -5.27 24.97
CA GLN A 598 -14.31 -4.23 24.21
C GLN A 598 -15.36 -4.85 23.29
N SER A 599 -16.48 -4.13 23.07
CA SER A 599 -17.40 -4.47 21.98
C SER A 599 -16.79 -4.18 20.61
N GLY A 600 -17.21 -4.91 19.57
CA GLY A 600 -16.71 -4.76 18.21
C GLY A 600 -16.81 -3.34 17.64
N ASP A 601 -17.77 -2.55 18.09
CA ASP A 601 -17.92 -1.12 17.76
C ASP A 601 -17.09 -0.18 18.66
N SER A 602 -16.29 -0.73 19.57
CA SER A 602 -15.47 0.00 20.55
C SER A 602 -16.24 0.94 21.49
N ARG A 603 -17.58 0.82 21.58
CA ARG A 603 -18.42 1.73 22.39
C ARG A 603 -18.70 1.25 23.79
N LYS A 604 -18.34 0.00 24.11
CA LYS A 604 -18.64 -0.63 25.36
C LYS A 604 -17.44 -1.40 25.91
N LEU A 605 -17.33 -1.38 27.24
CA LEU A 605 -16.40 -2.19 28.00
C LEU A 605 -17.19 -3.24 28.79
N PHE A 606 -16.67 -4.47 28.78
CA PHE A 606 -17.26 -5.62 29.46
C PHE A 606 -16.26 -6.31 30.36
N LEU A 607 -16.76 -6.95 31.41
CA LEU A 607 -16.00 -7.87 32.26
C LEU A 607 -16.62 -9.27 32.17
N TYR A 608 -15.80 -10.25 31.87
CA TYR A 608 -16.15 -11.66 32.04
C TYR A 608 -15.68 -12.12 33.42
N HIS A 609 -16.61 -12.53 34.29
CA HIS A 609 -16.29 -13.09 35.61
C HIS A 609 -15.93 -14.57 35.44
N ALA A 610 -14.69 -14.94 35.69
CA ALA A 610 -14.15 -16.26 35.37
C ALA A 610 -14.87 -17.41 36.08
N GLU A 611 -15.22 -17.22 37.37
CA GLU A 611 -15.89 -18.26 38.15
C GLU A 611 -17.37 -18.48 37.75
N SER A 612 -18.12 -17.38 37.53
CA SER A 612 -19.55 -17.48 37.25
C SER A 612 -19.88 -17.62 35.76
N GLY A 613 -18.90 -17.37 34.87
CA GLY A 613 -19.10 -17.39 33.42
C GLY A 613 -20.01 -16.28 32.88
N ARG A 614 -20.20 -15.20 33.62
CA ARG A 614 -21.11 -14.10 33.26
C ARG A 614 -20.37 -12.88 32.78
N TRP A 615 -20.95 -12.19 31.80
CA TRP A 615 -20.52 -10.89 31.31
C TRP A 615 -21.24 -9.77 32.04
N ILE A 616 -20.49 -8.75 32.45
CA ILE A 616 -20.96 -7.52 33.12
C ILE A 616 -20.54 -6.35 32.21
N GLU A 617 -21.48 -5.48 31.85
CA GLU A 617 -21.16 -4.24 31.14
C GLU A 617 -20.76 -3.15 32.12
N LEU A 618 -19.58 -2.54 31.90
CA LEU A 618 -19.04 -1.46 32.73
C LEU A 618 -19.51 -0.07 32.28
N THR A 619 -19.79 0.13 30.99
CA THR A 619 -20.11 1.45 30.45
C THR A 619 -21.56 1.81 30.65
N SER A 620 -21.83 3.01 31.17
CA SER A 620 -23.21 3.49 31.36
C SER A 620 -23.85 3.90 30.03
N PRO A 621 -25.21 3.89 29.92
CA PRO A 621 -25.91 4.35 28.72
C PRO A 621 -25.58 5.79 28.32
N ALA A 622 -25.26 6.66 29.29
CA ALA A 622 -24.91 8.05 29.03
C ALA A 622 -23.58 8.22 28.29
N MET A 623 -22.65 7.27 28.46
CA MET A 623 -21.34 7.29 27.82
C MET A 623 -21.33 6.72 26.40
N ARG A 624 -22.39 6.03 25.97
CA ARG A 624 -22.43 5.25 24.71
C ARG A 624 -22.76 6.07 23.47
N ARG A 625 -23.23 7.31 23.58
CA ARG A 625 -23.84 8.01 22.43
C ARG A 625 -22.83 8.57 21.44
N THR A 626 -21.60 8.89 21.88
CA THR A 626 -20.60 9.59 21.07
C THR A 626 -19.20 9.06 21.27
N ASP A 627 -18.95 8.10 22.17
CA ASP A 627 -17.64 7.78 22.68
C ASP A 627 -17.15 6.43 22.17
N TYR A 628 -15.87 6.37 21.78
CA TYR A 628 -15.15 5.14 21.53
C TYR A 628 -14.17 4.94 22.68
N PHE A 629 -14.10 3.72 23.21
CA PHE A 629 -13.13 3.34 24.24
C PHE A 629 -12.01 2.55 23.59
N GLY A 630 -10.76 2.88 23.95
CA GLY A 630 -9.59 2.18 23.48
C GLY A 630 -8.79 1.53 24.60
N TRP A 631 -7.99 0.56 24.26
CA TRP A 631 -6.86 -0.01 24.99
C TRP A 631 -7.06 -0.20 26.50
N PRO A 632 -7.99 -1.07 26.96
CA PRO A 632 -8.21 -1.26 28.40
C PRO A 632 -6.95 -1.74 29.11
N ALA A 633 -6.68 -1.19 30.30
CA ALA A 633 -5.54 -1.55 31.13
C ALA A 633 -5.97 -1.67 32.60
N TRP A 634 -5.53 -2.74 33.28
CA TRP A 634 -5.85 -2.96 34.67
C TRP A 634 -4.91 -2.18 35.60
N SER A 635 -5.45 -1.66 36.72
CA SER A 635 -4.63 -1.27 37.84
C SER A 635 -3.92 -2.50 38.44
N SER A 636 -2.75 -2.28 39.03
CA SER A 636 -1.95 -3.35 39.64
C SER A 636 -2.69 -4.12 40.76
N ASP A 637 -3.68 -3.50 41.41
CA ASP A 637 -4.52 -4.06 42.47
C ASP A 637 -5.86 -4.63 41.98
N SER A 638 -6.08 -4.71 40.67
CA SER A 638 -7.33 -5.19 39.99
C SER A 638 -8.61 -4.41 40.36
N ARG A 639 -8.49 -3.26 41.09
CA ARG A 639 -9.68 -2.49 41.52
C ARG A 639 -10.25 -1.59 40.41
N TYR A 640 -9.43 -1.23 39.45
CA TYR A 640 -9.81 -0.31 38.37
C TYR A 640 -9.43 -0.84 37.02
N LEU A 641 -10.31 -0.62 36.05
CA LEU A 641 -10.01 -0.75 34.63
C LEU A 641 -9.89 0.66 34.04
N TYR A 642 -8.75 0.97 33.45
CA TYR A 642 -8.52 2.21 32.72
C TYR A 642 -8.87 2.02 31.25
N ALA A 643 -9.41 3.06 30.61
CA ALA A 643 -9.61 3.10 29.16
C ALA A 643 -9.53 4.56 28.69
N ASP A 644 -8.99 4.76 27.50
CA ASP A 644 -9.08 6.03 26.83
C ASP A 644 -10.44 6.20 26.16
N LYS A 645 -10.93 7.42 26.20
CA LYS A 645 -12.09 7.87 25.48
C LYS A 645 -11.60 8.70 24.32
N SER A 646 -11.35 8.05 23.17
CA SER A 646 -10.84 8.77 22.03
C SER A 646 -11.94 9.43 21.24
N GLN A 647 -11.95 10.76 21.27
CA GLN A 647 -12.35 11.57 20.11
C GLN A 647 -11.06 11.92 19.36
N PHE A 648 -11.11 12.09 18.06
CA PHE A 648 -9.95 12.31 17.18
C PHE A 648 -8.98 13.43 17.62
N VAL A 649 -9.34 14.28 18.57
CA VAL A 649 -8.51 15.34 19.18
C VAL A 649 -8.91 15.48 20.64
N GLY A 650 -7.94 15.52 21.55
CA GLY A 650 -8.17 15.79 22.98
C GLY A 650 -8.77 14.61 23.76
N GLY A 651 -8.20 13.41 23.61
CA GLY A 651 -8.65 12.21 24.29
C GLY A 651 -8.70 12.36 25.81
N GLN A 652 -9.65 11.71 26.45
CA GLN A 652 -9.79 11.63 27.90
C GLN A 652 -9.45 10.22 28.36
N ILE A 653 -8.86 10.06 29.54
CA ILE A 653 -8.66 8.76 30.15
C ILE A 653 -9.50 8.65 31.40
N TYR A 654 -10.32 7.62 31.41
CA TYR A 654 -11.18 7.24 32.55
C TYR A 654 -10.62 5.99 33.22
N ARG A 655 -10.94 5.85 34.52
CA ARG A 655 -10.89 4.58 35.22
C ARG A 655 -12.26 4.18 35.70
N PHE A 656 -12.57 2.92 35.60
CA PHE A 656 -13.84 2.32 36.01
C PHE A 656 -13.58 1.45 37.25
N ARG A 657 -14.32 1.70 38.32
CA ARG A 657 -14.23 0.86 39.51
C ARG A 657 -14.83 -0.51 39.21
N VAL A 658 -14.14 -1.57 39.59
CA VAL A 658 -14.55 -2.94 39.35
C VAL A 658 -15.16 -3.54 40.62
N PRO A 659 -16.33 -4.24 40.53
CA PRO A 659 -17.15 -4.49 39.31
C PRO A 659 -18.20 -3.42 39.03
N ASP A 660 -18.31 -2.35 39.81
CA ASP A 660 -19.43 -1.40 39.87
C ASP A 660 -19.59 -0.54 38.59
N GLY A 661 -18.51 -0.40 37.79
CA GLY A 661 -18.50 0.36 36.55
C GLY A 661 -18.61 1.89 36.73
N ASN A 662 -18.43 2.45 37.91
CA ASN A 662 -18.45 3.88 38.13
C ASN A 662 -17.24 4.54 37.46
N PRO A 663 -17.42 5.46 36.48
CA PRO A 663 -16.33 6.13 35.79
C PRO A 663 -15.78 7.29 36.62
N GLU A 664 -14.48 7.40 36.68
CA GLU A 664 -13.73 8.52 37.23
C GLU A 664 -12.81 9.08 36.15
N LEU A 665 -12.88 10.38 35.87
CA LEU A 665 -11.97 11.06 34.93
C LEU A 665 -10.59 11.19 35.56
N VAL A 666 -9.56 10.69 34.90
CA VAL A 666 -8.18 10.74 35.38
C VAL A 666 -7.37 11.79 34.61
N VAL A 667 -7.50 11.82 33.29
CA VAL A 667 -6.88 12.81 32.42
C VAL A 667 -7.95 13.41 31.52
N ASP A 668 -8.10 14.72 31.58
CA ASP A 668 -9.15 15.44 30.82
C ASP A 668 -8.73 15.75 29.38
N ASN A 669 -7.45 15.95 29.15
CA ASN A 669 -6.90 16.24 27.85
C ASN A 669 -5.58 15.50 27.66
N VAL A 670 -5.63 14.39 26.94
CA VAL A 670 -4.42 13.77 26.41
C VAL A 670 -4.00 14.59 25.20
N SER A 671 -2.80 15.15 25.25
CA SER A 671 -2.26 16.00 24.19
C SER A 671 -2.41 15.35 22.80
N SER A 672 -2.72 16.14 21.78
CA SER A 672 -2.84 15.68 20.38
C SER A 672 -1.54 15.11 19.80
N ASP A 673 -0.40 15.37 20.45
CA ASP A 673 0.88 14.76 20.13
C ASP A 673 1.07 13.34 20.73
N ALA A 674 0.07 12.83 21.48
CA ALA A 674 0.08 11.44 21.92
C ALA A 674 -0.20 10.50 20.74
N VAL A 675 0.69 9.55 20.54
CA VAL A 675 0.64 8.60 19.42
C VAL A 675 0.79 7.17 19.90
N CYS A 676 0.29 6.25 19.11
CA CYS A 676 0.62 4.84 19.24
C CYS A 676 1.83 4.51 18.37
N PRO A 677 2.75 3.64 18.78
CA PRO A 677 3.93 3.31 17.96
C PRO A 677 3.61 2.84 16.55
N VAL A 678 2.39 2.39 16.33
CA VAL A 678 1.93 1.77 15.07
C VAL A 678 0.89 2.63 14.36
N PHE A 679 0.02 3.28 15.13
CA PHE A 679 -1.10 4.08 14.62
C PHE A 679 -0.91 5.52 15.07
N ARG A 680 -0.50 6.40 14.17
CA ARG A 680 -0.28 7.82 14.49
C ARG A 680 -1.54 8.60 14.84
N TRP A 681 -2.71 8.03 14.60
CA TRP A 681 -4.02 8.69 14.82
C TRP A 681 -4.73 8.30 16.11
N THR A 682 -4.16 7.40 16.91
CA THR A 682 -4.71 7.03 18.21
C THR A 682 -3.61 7.07 19.25
N GLY A 683 -3.84 7.76 20.37
CA GLY A 683 -2.95 7.68 21.51
C GLY A 683 -3.11 6.34 22.20
N CYS A 684 -2.04 5.55 22.29
CA CYS A 684 -1.99 4.40 23.19
C CYS A 684 -1.49 4.89 24.56
N PHE A 685 -2.10 4.43 25.63
CA PHE A 685 -1.59 4.66 26.96
C PHE A 685 -1.16 3.35 27.62
N GLY A 686 -0.30 3.47 28.60
CA GLY A 686 0.11 2.39 29.52
C GLY A 686 0.02 2.87 30.96
N LEU A 687 0.24 1.95 31.91
CA LEU A 687 0.30 2.26 33.32
C LEU A 687 1.69 1.96 33.90
N THR A 688 2.19 2.84 34.75
CA THR A 688 3.33 2.53 35.58
C THR A 688 2.93 1.55 36.71
N PRO A 689 3.86 0.90 37.41
CA PRO A 689 3.53 0.02 38.53
C PRO A 689 2.72 0.70 39.65
N ASP A 690 2.84 2.02 39.78
CA ASP A 690 2.08 2.86 40.72
C ASP A 690 0.80 3.47 40.07
N ASN A 691 0.36 2.90 38.93
CA ASN A 691 -0.87 3.25 38.19
C ASN A 691 -0.92 4.68 37.64
N ARG A 692 0.21 5.35 37.43
CA ARG A 692 0.24 6.60 36.67
C ARG A 692 0.16 6.32 35.16
N ILE A 693 -0.47 7.22 34.45
CA ILE A 693 -0.69 7.09 33.00
C ILE A 693 0.58 7.47 32.23
N MET A 694 1.01 6.59 31.33
CA MET A 694 2.08 6.83 30.39
C MET A 694 1.52 6.95 28.97
N VAL A 695 2.08 7.87 28.18
CA VAL A 695 1.80 8.03 26.75
C VAL A 695 3.10 8.21 25.98
N LEU A 696 3.14 7.75 24.75
CA LEU A 696 4.17 8.12 23.79
C LEU A 696 3.75 9.43 23.14
N ARG A 697 4.56 10.47 23.24
CA ARG A 697 4.36 11.75 22.57
C ARG A 697 5.25 11.82 21.35
N ASP A 698 4.66 12.23 20.21
CA ASP A 698 5.44 12.45 19.00
C ASP A 698 6.10 13.84 19.05
N ARG A 699 7.41 13.83 19.04
CA ARG A 699 8.30 15.01 19.01
C ARG A 699 8.97 15.15 17.65
N GLY A 700 8.49 14.40 16.67
CA GLY A 700 8.93 14.52 15.30
C GLY A 700 8.46 15.80 14.65
N PHE A 701 9.07 16.12 13.54
CA PHE A 701 8.71 17.27 12.70
C PHE A 701 8.91 16.91 11.24
N ASP A 702 8.25 17.65 10.37
CA ASP A 702 8.41 17.52 8.94
C ASP A 702 9.00 18.84 8.39
N GLU A 703 9.92 18.71 7.44
CA GLU A 703 10.41 19.85 6.72
C GLU A 703 10.21 19.64 5.21
N LEU A 704 10.01 20.75 4.51
CA LEU A 704 9.87 20.74 3.07
C LEU A 704 11.24 20.72 2.42
N TYR A 705 11.38 19.84 1.42
CA TYR A 705 12.60 19.70 0.63
C TYR A 705 12.32 19.81 -0.86
N ALA A 706 13.29 20.34 -1.59
CA ALA A 706 13.38 20.23 -3.04
C ALA A 706 14.45 19.19 -3.40
N LEU A 707 14.08 18.22 -4.23
CA LEU A 707 14.95 17.18 -4.74
C LEU A 707 15.20 17.45 -6.23
N ASP A 708 16.43 17.74 -6.61
CA ASP A 708 16.80 18.04 -7.99
C ASP A 708 16.76 16.77 -8.85
N LEU A 709 16.12 16.86 -10.01
CA LEU A 709 15.97 15.77 -10.96
C LEU A 709 16.86 15.95 -12.19
N GLU A 710 17.57 14.91 -12.53
CA GLU A 710 18.19 14.71 -13.83
C GLU A 710 17.63 13.45 -14.51
N TYR A 711 17.68 13.42 -15.83
CA TYR A 711 17.17 12.31 -16.62
C TYR A 711 18.31 11.66 -17.40
N ARG A 712 18.48 10.34 -17.23
CA ARG A 712 19.46 9.50 -17.91
C ARG A 712 18.88 8.68 -19.05
#